data_fcff7b6ece99946681f84695965199e3
#
_entry.id   fcff7b6ece99946681f84695965199e3
#
_cell.length_a   1.000
_cell.length_b   1.000
_cell.length_c   1.000
_cell.angle_alpha   90.00
_cell.angle_beta   90.00
_cell.angle_gamma   90.00
#
_symmetry.space_group_name_H-M   'P 1'
#
loop_
_entity.id
_entity.type
_entity.pdbx_description
1 polymer ?
#
loop_
_entity_poly.entity_id
_entity_poly.type
_entity_poly.pdbx_seq_one_letter_code
_entity_poly.pdbx_strand_id
1 'polypeptide(L)'
;MEAKKIRSTFIEFFQSKQHHYVPSSPIVVKNDPTLMFTNAGMNQFKDAFLGNEIAKYSRVANSQKCLRVSGKHNDLEEVGVDTYHHTMFEMLGNWSFGDYFKKEAIEWAWELLTEVYGLEKDRLYVSVFEGDTGDNLGLDQEAYDLWKAIVPEDRIIMGSKKDNFWEMGDVGPCGPCSEIHVDLRSDAERALVAGKDLVNNDHEQVIEIWNLVFMQFNRVSDGSLKPLPATHVDTGMGFERLVRAIQHKSSNYDTDLFAPFLAALAKKSEKVYGEDLPTDIAFRVIVDHIRAISFTIADGQLPSNNKAGYVIRRILRRAVRYGYTFLGFQEPFLYELTSLIADNFGDIFPEVRQQQEFIAKVIFEEETSFLRTLDNGLKMLDQIKAELSEKGEKVIPGKTAFDLYDTFGFPLDLTSLIARESGLSLDEKGFTLEMEAQKTRSRAASESETGDWVILNEDNGVEFVGYDFLKAHAQIIKYRVISDKKGDKYQLVLDKTPFYAESGGQVGDTGWLISETEKVKVIDTKRENDLIVHFVEKLPANPEAQFGAEVDAEKRFMTENNHTATHLLQSALKEVLGDHIQQRGSLVNQNLLRFDFSHFSKLSDEEISQVEDIVNEKIRQNIPLSEQRNMPIEEAKKQGATALFGEKYGDFVRVITFDKDFSVELCGGTHVPQTSKIGLFKIISEASSASGVRRIEAITAKSAEDYFRKQESLVKEIQELLKNPKDLMKSIESLLQERNDLKKEIDSLHMEKASGVKVELLKQFVASDGINTLIAQVELPNADSLKKLAYELKNETANAFVILAAKIEDKPQIAVIIDEELITGKGLNAGQIVRELAKEIQGGGGGQAFFATAGGKNLAGLENVVAKAKELYL
;
A
#
# COMPACT_ATOMS: atom_id res chain seq x y z
N MET A 1 -16.66 -17.07 33.31
CA MET A 1 -16.37 -15.61 33.48
C MET A 1 -16.25 -15.00 32.10
N GLU A 2 -16.80 -13.80 31.87
CA GLU A 2 -16.66 -13.10 30.56
C GLU A 2 -15.25 -12.57 30.35
N ALA A 3 -14.78 -12.51 29.07
CA ALA A 3 -13.46 -12.04 28.72
C ALA A 3 -13.14 -10.63 29.26
N LYS A 4 -14.09 -9.70 29.17
CA LYS A 4 -13.95 -8.35 29.77
C LYS A 4 -13.63 -8.40 31.26
N LYS A 5 -14.31 -9.28 32.02
CA LYS A 5 -14.07 -9.44 33.46
C LYS A 5 -12.74 -10.13 33.73
N ILE A 6 -12.34 -11.10 32.91
CA ILE A 6 -11.04 -11.76 33.06
C ILE A 6 -9.92 -10.71 32.91
N ARG A 7 -9.97 -9.85 31.89
CA ARG A 7 -8.99 -8.78 31.70
C ARG A 7 -8.97 -7.78 32.86
N SER A 8 -10.13 -7.30 33.28
CA SER A 8 -10.19 -6.35 34.41
C SER A 8 -9.69 -6.98 35.72
N THR A 9 -9.99 -8.25 35.97
CA THR A 9 -9.52 -8.99 37.16
C THR A 9 -7.99 -9.07 37.17
N PHE A 10 -7.32 -9.32 36.02
CA PHE A 10 -5.86 -9.30 35.95
C PHE A 10 -5.28 -7.94 36.37
N ILE A 11 -5.82 -6.87 35.81
CA ILE A 11 -5.36 -5.51 36.12
C ILE A 11 -5.61 -5.17 37.58
N GLU A 12 -6.81 -5.42 38.11
CA GLU A 12 -7.19 -5.20 39.50
C GLU A 12 -6.31 -5.99 40.47
N PHE A 13 -6.01 -7.25 40.17
CA PHE A 13 -5.10 -8.09 40.96
C PHE A 13 -3.71 -7.49 41.05
N PHE A 14 -3.06 -7.13 39.93
CA PHE A 14 -1.74 -6.56 39.97
C PHE A 14 -1.72 -5.13 40.55
N GLN A 15 -2.78 -4.35 40.40
CA GLN A 15 -2.92 -3.08 41.11
C GLN A 15 -2.93 -3.29 42.65
N SER A 16 -3.58 -4.37 43.12
CA SER A 16 -3.54 -4.74 44.55
C SER A 16 -2.14 -5.11 45.04
N LYS A 17 -1.27 -5.58 44.12
CA LYS A 17 0.16 -5.85 44.36
C LYS A 17 1.05 -4.62 44.04
N GLN A 18 0.46 -3.41 44.01
CA GLN A 18 1.12 -2.10 43.80
C GLN A 18 1.67 -1.87 42.40
N HIS A 19 1.15 -2.51 41.37
CA HIS A 19 1.48 -2.23 40.00
C HIS A 19 0.69 -1.03 39.47
N HIS A 20 1.34 -0.18 38.67
CA HIS A 20 0.69 0.89 37.94
C HIS A 20 0.16 0.38 36.60
N TYR A 21 -1.07 0.71 36.26
CA TYR A 21 -1.60 0.43 34.93
C TYR A 21 -0.97 1.40 33.93
N VAL A 22 -0.42 0.85 32.84
CA VAL A 22 0.12 1.60 31.71
C VAL A 22 -0.65 1.19 30.45
N PRO A 23 -1.14 2.13 29.62
CA PRO A 23 -1.82 1.81 28.37
C PRO A 23 -0.95 0.99 27.41
N SER A 24 -1.60 0.21 26.55
CA SER A 24 -0.94 -0.50 25.45
C SER A 24 -0.21 0.45 24.53
N SER A 25 1.00 0.12 24.15
CA SER A 25 1.68 0.82 23.05
C SER A 25 1.06 0.46 21.69
N PRO A 26 1.26 1.29 20.64
CA PRO A 26 0.83 0.97 19.29
C PRO A 26 1.44 -0.34 18.77
N ILE A 27 0.70 -1.05 17.92
CA ILE A 27 1.16 -2.28 17.27
C ILE A 27 2.35 -2.01 16.35
N VAL A 28 2.36 -0.87 15.64
CA VAL A 28 3.44 -0.52 14.72
C VAL A 28 4.51 0.29 15.44
N VAL A 29 5.70 -0.29 15.52
CA VAL A 29 6.85 0.35 16.15
C VAL A 29 7.49 1.31 15.15
N LYS A 30 7.53 2.62 15.48
CA LYS A 30 8.04 3.65 14.57
C LYS A 30 9.52 3.97 14.77
N ASN A 31 10.05 3.69 15.94
CA ASN A 31 11.35 4.21 16.39
C ASN A 31 12.39 3.13 16.73
N ASP A 32 12.06 1.85 16.52
CA ASP A 32 13.01 0.76 16.69
C ASP A 32 13.32 0.13 15.31
N PRO A 33 14.56 0.22 14.82
CA PRO A 33 14.95 -0.36 13.55
C PRO A 33 14.96 -1.91 13.56
N THR A 34 14.94 -2.52 14.75
CA THR A 34 14.97 -3.98 14.92
C THR A 34 13.59 -4.62 14.93
N LEU A 35 12.53 -3.84 15.16
CA LEU A 35 11.15 -4.32 15.28
C LEU A 35 10.20 -3.56 14.34
N MET A 36 9.47 -4.30 13.51
CA MET A 36 8.41 -3.73 12.67
C MET A 36 7.09 -3.60 13.44
N PHE A 37 6.79 -4.57 14.29
CA PHE A 37 5.58 -4.66 15.09
C PHE A 37 5.91 -4.96 16.54
N THR A 38 5.04 -4.50 17.46
CA THR A 38 5.07 -4.90 18.86
C THR A 38 4.67 -6.38 18.93
N ASN A 39 5.61 -7.25 19.25
CA ASN A 39 5.44 -8.70 19.30
C ASN A 39 5.40 -9.26 20.73
N ALA A 40 5.71 -8.42 21.72
CA ALA A 40 5.67 -8.76 23.15
C ALA A 40 5.38 -7.52 24.00
N GLY A 41 4.83 -7.73 25.20
CA GLY A 41 4.49 -6.66 26.14
C GLY A 41 5.66 -5.80 26.57
N MET A 42 6.84 -6.39 26.62
CA MET A 42 8.07 -5.73 27.06
C MET A 42 8.64 -4.72 26.05
N ASN A 43 8.22 -4.75 24.78
CA ASN A 43 8.85 -3.91 23.75
C ASN A 43 8.85 -2.42 24.11
N GLN A 44 7.78 -1.91 24.72
CA GLN A 44 7.71 -0.52 25.16
C GLN A 44 8.65 -0.17 26.34
N PHE A 45 9.18 -1.18 27.05
CA PHE A 45 10.02 -1.02 28.23
C PHE A 45 11.48 -1.44 27.98
N LYS A 46 11.87 -1.69 26.72
CA LYS A 46 13.20 -2.18 26.33
C LYS A 46 14.33 -1.34 26.94
N ASP A 47 14.22 -0.02 26.88
CA ASP A 47 15.25 0.89 27.38
C ASP A 47 15.37 0.89 28.92
N ALA A 48 14.25 0.65 29.61
CA ALA A 48 14.26 0.48 31.06
C ALA A 48 14.97 -0.82 31.47
N PHE A 49 14.77 -1.94 30.75
CA PHE A 49 15.49 -3.20 30.97
C PHE A 49 17.00 -3.07 30.73
N LEU A 50 17.38 -2.35 29.69
CA LEU A 50 18.81 -2.11 29.37
C LEU A 50 19.48 -1.08 30.28
N GLY A 51 18.72 -0.39 31.14
CA GLY A 51 19.22 0.69 31.97
C GLY A 51 19.55 1.99 31.22
N ASN A 52 19.08 2.12 29.98
CA ASN A 52 19.21 3.35 29.17
C ASN A 52 18.24 4.44 29.66
N GLU A 53 17.13 4.04 30.27
CA GLU A 53 16.12 4.92 30.83
C GLU A 53 15.72 4.48 32.24
N ILE A 54 15.42 5.41 33.13
CA ILE A 54 14.88 5.09 34.45
C ILE A 54 13.38 4.83 34.30
N ALA A 55 12.93 3.64 34.67
CA ALA A 55 11.52 3.29 34.64
C ALA A 55 10.70 4.28 35.51
N LYS A 56 9.64 4.83 34.93
CA LYS A 56 8.75 5.78 35.64
C LYS A 56 8.09 5.16 36.86
N TYR A 57 7.81 3.86 36.80
CA TYR A 57 7.25 3.05 37.90
C TYR A 57 8.04 1.76 38.00
N SER A 58 8.33 1.33 39.23
CA SER A 58 9.08 0.07 39.47
C SER A 58 8.23 -1.18 39.17
N ARG A 59 6.89 -1.07 39.25
CA ARG A 59 5.93 -2.13 38.97
C ARG A 59 4.87 -1.65 37.98
N VAL A 60 4.68 -2.38 36.90
CA VAL A 60 3.72 -2.04 35.84
C VAL A 60 2.89 -3.26 35.47
N ALA A 61 1.62 -3.03 35.12
CA ALA A 61 0.76 -4.07 34.50
C ALA A 61 -0.08 -3.46 33.38
N ASN A 62 -0.30 -4.24 32.32
CA ASN A 62 -1.24 -3.85 31.25
C ASN A 62 -1.77 -5.04 30.44
N SER A 63 -2.62 -4.72 29.45
CA SER A 63 -2.93 -5.60 28.34
C SER A 63 -2.32 -4.98 27.07
N GLN A 64 -1.29 -5.60 26.49
CA GLN A 64 -0.57 -5.12 25.34
C GLN A 64 -1.09 -5.77 24.05
N LYS A 65 -1.40 -4.96 23.05
CA LYS A 65 -1.68 -5.40 21.68
C LYS A 65 -0.39 -5.91 21.02
N CYS A 66 -0.38 -7.18 20.63
CA CYS A 66 0.78 -7.81 19.97
C CYS A 66 0.40 -8.32 18.58
N LEU A 67 1.33 -8.21 17.62
CA LEU A 67 1.17 -8.72 16.28
C LEU A 67 2.36 -9.60 15.88
N ARG A 68 2.12 -10.88 15.55
CA ARG A 68 3.12 -11.87 15.16
C ARG A 68 2.87 -12.38 13.74
N VAL A 69 3.40 -11.66 12.74
CA VAL A 69 3.16 -11.93 11.30
C VAL A 69 4.42 -11.77 10.45
N SER A 70 5.58 -11.65 11.09
CA SER A 70 6.87 -11.51 10.41
C SER A 70 8.05 -11.75 11.34
N GLY A 71 9.21 -12.08 10.76
CA GLY A 71 10.45 -12.28 11.51
C GLY A 71 10.52 -13.60 12.26
N LYS A 72 11.20 -13.62 13.42
CA LYS A 72 11.40 -14.81 14.26
C LYS A 72 10.08 -15.37 14.81
N HIS A 73 9.11 -14.49 15.05
CA HIS A 73 7.77 -14.81 15.55
C HIS A 73 6.75 -14.55 14.42
N ASN A 74 6.39 -15.58 13.65
CA ASN A 74 5.47 -15.50 12.54
C ASN A 74 4.44 -16.62 12.60
N ASP A 75 3.26 -16.33 13.11
CA ASP A 75 2.18 -17.28 13.34
C ASP A 75 1.14 -17.27 12.20
N LEU A 76 1.39 -16.52 11.11
CA LEU A 76 0.39 -16.26 10.06
C LEU A 76 -0.10 -17.54 9.35
N GLU A 77 0.76 -18.55 9.22
CA GLU A 77 0.43 -19.80 8.51
C GLU A 77 -0.42 -20.73 9.37
N GLU A 78 -0.21 -20.72 10.69
CA GLU A 78 -0.92 -21.54 11.68
C GLU A 78 -2.31 -20.99 11.97
N VAL A 79 -2.50 -19.67 11.84
CA VAL A 79 -3.75 -18.98 12.14
C VAL A 79 -4.92 -19.54 11.33
N GLY A 80 -5.94 -19.98 12.06
CA GLY A 80 -7.16 -20.59 11.53
C GLY A 80 -7.03 -22.11 11.27
N VAL A 81 -5.81 -22.61 11.06
CA VAL A 81 -5.56 -24.06 10.89
C VAL A 81 -5.61 -24.76 12.24
N ASP A 82 -4.86 -24.24 13.21
CA ASP A 82 -4.97 -24.70 14.60
C ASP A 82 -6.02 -23.92 15.40
N THR A 83 -6.09 -24.18 16.69
CA THR A 83 -7.15 -23.69 17.58
C THR A 83 -6.69 -22.57 18.53
N TYR A 84 -5.42 -22.12 18.49
CA TYR A 84 -4.87 -21.24 19.53
C TYR A 84 -3.88 -20.18 19.03
N HIS A 85 -3.40 -20.22 17.79
CA HIS A 85 -2.57 -19.14 17.22
C HIS A 85 -3.40 -17.98 16.64
N HIS A 86 -2.88 -16.77 16.79
CA HIS A 86 -3.47 -15.54 16.30
C HIS A 86 -2.44 -14.63 15.66
N THR A 87 -2.83 -13.90 14.62
CA THR A 87 -2.00 -12.83 14.06
C THR A 87 -1.87 -11.67 15.05
N MET A 88 -3.00 -11.23 15.62
CA MET A 88 -3.05 -10.24 16.69
C MET A 88 -3.65 -10.88 17.95
N PHE A 89 -3.00 -10.68 19.09
CA PHE A 89 -3.47 -11.16 20.38
C PHE A 89 -3.18 -10.12 21.48
N GLU A 90 -3.87 -10.27 22.59
CA GLU A 90 -3.61 -9.49 23.79
C GLU A 90 -2.65 -10.25 24.69
N MET A 91 -1.55 -9.59 25.09
CA MET A 91 -0.63 -10.10 26.09
C MET A 91 -0.89 -9.38 27.40
N LEU A 92 -1.43 -10.07 28.38
CA LEU A 92 -1.53 -9.58 29.75
C LEU A 92 -0.15 -9.69 30.39
N GLY A 93 0.41 -8.57 30.81
CA GLY A 93 1.76 -8.53 31.35
C GLY A 93 1.87 -7.80 32.68
N ASN A 94 2.78 -8.27 33.52
CA ASN A 94 3.26 -7.57 34.70
C ASN A 94 4.77 -7.51 34.71
N TRP A 95 5.30 -6.35 35.05
CA TRP A 95 6.73 -6.04 34.99
C TRP A 95 7.25 -5.55 36.33
N SER A 96 8.49 -5.96 36.64
CA SER A 96 9.29 -5.43 37.75
C SER A 96 10.61 -4.87 37.24
N PHE A 97 10.88 -3.63 37.51
CA PHE A 97 12.13 -2.97 37.15
C PHE A 97 13.02 -2.84 38.37
N GLY A 98 13.73 -3.96 38.73
CA GLY A 98 14.63 -4.01 39.88
C GLY A 98 13.95 -3.98 41.27
N ASP A 99 12.65 -4.30 41.36
CA ASP A 99 11.89 -4.26 42.62
C ASP A 99 11.70 -5.69 43.18
N TYR A 100 10.87 -6.53 42.56
CA TYR A 100 10.71 -7.94 42.93
C TYR A 100 11.26 -8.85 41.83
N PHE A 101 11.43 -10.14 42.16
CA PHE A 101 12.00 -11.12 41.23
C PHE A 101 11.22 -12.44 41.23
N LYS A 102 11.89 -13.58 41.04
CA LYS A 102 11.29 -14.89 40.82
C LYS A 102 10.24 -15.29 41.86
N LYS A 103 10.52 -15.07 43.13
CA LYS A 103 9.65 -15.54 44.20
C LYS A 103 8.24 -14.92 44.10
N GLU A 104 8.15 -13.62 44.10
CA GLU A 104 6.88 -12.91 44.03
C GLU A 104 6.19 -13.18 42.68
N ALA A 105 6.93 -13.23 41.59
CA ALA A 105 6.38 -13.51 40.25
C ALA A 105 5.69 -14.88 40.24
N ILE A 106 6.33 -15.92 40.76
CA ILE A 106 5.83 -17.29 40.83
C ILE A 106 4.63 -17.39 41.79
N GLU A 107 4.75 -16.84 43.01
CA GLU A 107 3.70 -16.88 44.00
C GLU A 107 2.43 -16.17 43.49
N TRP A 108 2.54 -14.98 42.91
CA TRP A 108 1.41 -14.22 42.41
C TRP A 108 0.80 -14.86 41.16
N ALA A 109 1.60 -15.42 40.28
CA ALA A 109 1.08 -16.14 39.12
C ALA A 109 0.22 -17.33 39.54
N TRP A 110 0.70 -18.10 40.50
CA TRP A 110 -0.07 -19.24 41.03
C TRP A 110 -1.32 -18.81 41.76
N GLU A 111 -1.24 -17.80 42.65
CA GLU A 111 -2.37 -17.21 43.37
C GLU A 111 -3.46 -16.74 42.39
N LEU A 112 -3.07 -16.00 41.34
CA LEU A 112 -4.02 -15.48 40.34
C LEU A 112 -4.75 -16.61 39.62
N LEU A 113 -4.00 -17.59 39.11
CA LEU A 113 -4.58 -18.68 38.32
C LEU A 113 -5.47 -19.60 39.15
N THR A 114 -5.08 -19.96 40.39
CA THR A 114 -5.74 -21.01 41.16
C THR A 114 -6.76 -20.46 42.15
N GLU A 115 -6.46 -19.32 42.80
CA GLU A 115 -7.35 -18.78 43.85
C GLU A 115 -8.31 -17.71 43.30
N VAL A 116 -7.87 -16.92 42.31
CA VAL A 116 -8.69 -15.83 41.74
C VAL A 116 -9.50 -16.31 40.53
N TYR A 117 -8.85 -16.97 39.57
CA TYR A 117 -9.54 -17.51 38.39
C TYR A 117 -10.13 -18.91 38.62
N GLY A 118 -9.66 -19.63 39.63
CA GLY A 118 -10.21 -20.93 40.03
C GLY A 118 -9.84 -22.07 39.08
N LEU A 119 -8.71 -21.99 38.36
CA LEU A 119 -8.21 -23.09 37.53
C LEU A 119 -7.83 -24.29 38.44
N GLU A 120 -8.19 -25.48 38.02
CA GLU A 120 -7.91 -26.72 38.73
C GLU A 120 -6.41 -26.99 38.80
N LYS A 121 -5.86 -27.06 40.05
CA LYS A 121 -4.43 -27.21 40.29
C LYS A 121 -3.85 -28.47 39.65
N ASP A 122 -4.64 -29.53 39.52
CA ASP A 122 -4.25 -30.80 38.92
C ASP A 122 -4.26 -30.79 37.38
N ARG A 123 -4.68 -29.65 36.74
CA ARG A 123 -4.60 -29.42 35.30
C ARG A 123 -3.40 -28.55 34.90
N LEU A 124 -2.69 -27.99 35.88
CA LEU A 124 -1.57 -27.09 35.63
C LEU A 124 -0.24 -27.82 35.70
N TYR A 125 0.63 -27.51 34.76
CA TYR A 125 2.04 -27.93 34.70
C TYR A 125 2.89 -26.69 34.62
N VAL A 126 4.13 -26.77 35.13
CA VAL A 126 5.08 -25.67 35.04
C VAL A 126 6.37 -26.17 34.41
N SER A 127 7.02 -25.32 33.61
CA SER A 127 8.34 -25.64 33.09
C SER A 127 9.40 -24.72 33.69
N VAL A 128 10.64 -25.18 33.76
CA VAL A 128 11.80 -24.41 34.19
C VAL A 128 12.97 -24.65 33.24
N PHE A 129 13.83 -23.65 33.08
CA PHE A 129 14.98 -23.74 32.20
C PHE A 129 16.00 -24.78 32.70
N GLU A 130 16.29 -25.78 31.89
CA GLU A 130 17.23 -26.88 32.23
C GLU A 130 18.70 -26.50 32.11
N GLY A 131 18.99 -25.32 31.49
CA GLY A 131 20.35 -24.85 31.21
C GLY A 131 20.69 -24.97 29.71
N ASP A 132 21.82 -24.37 29.33
CA ASP A 132 22.36 -24.43 27.98
C ASP A 132 23.88 -24.38 28.01
N THR A 133 24.53 -25.42 27.46
CA THR A 133 25.99 -25.51 27.42
C THR A 133 26.61 -24.51 26.46
N GLY A 134 25.89 -24.09 25.40
CA GLY A 134 26.37 -23.11 24.42
C GLY A 134 26.55 -21.71 25.03
N ASP A 135 25.62 -21.31 25.89
CA ASP A 135 25.68 -20.04 26.65
C ASP A 135 26.34 -20.19 28.03
N ASN A 136 26.83 -21.39 28.37
CA ASN A 136 27.42 -21.71 29.67
C ASN A 136 26.50 -21.42 30.87
N LEU A 137 25.18 -21.70 30.69
CA LEU A 137 24.18 -21.53 31.71
C LEU A 137 23.77 -22.88 32.29
N GLY A 138 23.65 -22.96 33.63
CA GLY A 138 23.09 -24.13 34.33
C GLY A 138 21.57 -24.08 34.45
N LEU A 139 21.03 -25.15 35.06
CA LEU A 139 19.63 -25.22 35.48
C LEU A 139 19.24 -23.99 36.31
N ASP A 140 18.06 -23.44 36.09
CA ASP A 140 17.48 -22.41 36.96
C ASP A 140 16.96 -23.06 38.25
N GLN A 141 17.93 -23.37 39.15
CA GLN A 141 17.66 -24.04 40.40
C GLN A 141 16.76 -23.23 41.33
N GLU A 142 16.85 -21.92 41.31
CA GLU A 142 16.02 -21.04 42.12
C GLU A 142 14.54 -21.14 41.72
N ALA A 143 14.23 -21.07 40.42
CA ALA A 143 12.85 -21.24 39.92
C ALA A 143 12.32 -22.65 40.21
N TYR A 144 13.18 -23.66 40.05
CA TYR A 144 12.80 -25.04 40.36
C TYR A 144 12.43 -25.22 41.85
N ASP A 145 13.25 -24.72 42.77
CA ASP A 145 13.00 -24.84 44.20
C ASP A 145 11.75 -24.07 44.67
N LEU A 146 11.51 -22.89 44.07
CA LEU A 146 10.28 -22.11 44.29
C LEU A 146 9.04 -22.86 43.84
N TRP A 147 9.05 -23.45 42.65
CA TRP A 147 7.94 -24.25 42.17
C TRP A 147 7.72 -25.53 42.99
N LYS A 148 8.78 -26.21 43.40
CA LYS A 148 8.72 -27.43 44.22
C LYS A 148 8.07 -27.19 45.59
N ALA A 149 8.11 -25.96 46.07
CA ALA A 149 7.37 -25.56 47.28
C ALA A 149 5.85 -25.40 47.07
N ILE A 150 5.39 -25.25 45.83
CA ILE A 150 4.02 -24.92 45.45
C ILE A 150 3.30 -26.10 44.80
N VAL A 151 3.99 -26.82 43.89
CA VAL A 151 3.41 -27.91 43.08
C VAL A 151 4.18 -29.23 43.30
N PRO A 152 3.54 -30.39 43.11
CA PRO A 152 4.22 -31.69 43.13
C PRO A 152 5.34 -31.76 42.08
N GLU A 153 6.43 -32.43 42.38
CA GLU A 153 7.63 -32.49 41.53
C GLU A 153 7.38 -33.12 40.14
N ASP A 154 6.39 -34.02 40.04
CA ASP A 154 6.00 -34.62 38.76
C ASP A 154 5.25 -33.68 37.82
N ARG A 155 4.97 -32.45 38.29
CA ARG A 155 4.37 -31.36 37.48
C ARG A 155 5.36 -30.28 37.07
N ILE A 156 6.63 -30.41 37.44
CA ILE A 156 7.68 -29.54 37.06
C ILE A 156 8.45 -30.16 35.87
N ILE A 157 8.41 -29.55 34.73
CA ILE A 157 9.00 -30.01 33.48
C ILE A 157 10.32 -29.26 33.23
N MET A 158 11.37 -29.99 32.87
CA MET A 158 12.61 -29.37 32.41
C MET A 158 12.47 -28.94 30.96
N GLY A 159 12.66 -27.68 30.69
CA GLY A 159 12.53 -27.12 29.37
C GLY A 159 13.84 -26.67 28.76
N SER A 160 14.00 -26.91 27.48
CA SER A 160 15.19 -26.56 26.72
C SER A 160 15.35 -25.05 26.55
N LYS A 161 16.49 -24.61 26.03
CA LYS A 161 16.71 -23.20 25.65
C LYS A 161 15.66 -22.70 24.67
N LYS A 162 15.18 -23.54 23.76
CA LYS A 162 14.14 -23.17 22.78
C LYS A 162 12.86 -22.73 23.47
N ASP A 163 12.47 -23.42 24.54
CA ASP A 163 11.19 -23.23 25.21
C ASP A 163 11.33 -22.32 26.45
N ASN A 164 12.38 -22.50 27.25
CA ASN A 164 12.52 -21.83 28.55
C ASN A 164 13.66 -20.82 28.64
N PHE A 165 14.13 -20.25 27.53
CA PHE A 165 15.05 -19.11 27.51
C PHE A 165 14.54 -18.07 26.52
N TRP A 166 13.98 -17.01 27.02
CA TRP A 166 13.36 -15.98 26.18
C TRP A 166 14.38 -14.96 25.69
N GLU A 167 14.30 -14.60 24.41
CA GLU A 167 15.14 -13.59 23.76
C GLU A 167 14.24 -12.64 22.93
N MET A 168 14.45 -11.33 23.10
CA MET A 168 13.70 -10.33 22.35
C MET A 168 13.91 -10.44 20.83
N GLY A 169 15.13 -10.79 20.43
CA GLY A 169 15.55 -10.97 19.04
C GLY A 169 16.99 -11.51 19.01
N ASP A 170 17.72 -11.23 17.93
CA ASP A 170 19.13 -11.64 17.80
C ASP A 170 20.04 -10.88 18.79
N VAL A 171 19.60 -9.71 19.25
CA VAL A 171 20.25 -8.88 20.26
C VAL A 171 19.21 -8.26 21.19
N GLY A 172 19.60 -7.99 22.44
CA GLY A 172 18.70 -7.32 23.38
C GLY A 172 18.53 -8.07 24.70
N PRO A 173 17.63 -7.60 25.61
CA PRO A 173 17.38 -8.23 26.89
C PRO A 173 16.91 -9.66 26.72
N CYS A 174 17.37 -10.55 27.61
CA CYS A 174 17.03 -11.96 27.60
C CYS A 174 17.21 -12.59 29.00
N GLY A 175 16.64 -13.78 29.19
CA GLY A 175 16.82 -14.53 30.42
C GLY A 175 16.07 -15.85 30.44
N PRO A 176 16.35 -16.72 31.42
CA PRO A 176 15.59 -17.93 31.64
C PRO A 176 14.13 -17.60 31.95
N CYS A 177 13.24 -18.49 31.59
CA CYS A 177 11.83 -18.31 31.87
C CYS A 177 11.19 -19.59 32.41
N SER A 178 10.05 -19.41 33.02
CA SER A 178 9.20 -20.48 33.53
C SER A 178 7.81 -20.33 32.94
N GLU A 179 7.31 -21.35 32.28
CA GLU A 179 5.99 -21.33 31.65
C GLU A 179 4.98 -22.07 32.50
N ILE A 180 3.74 -21.63 32.47
CA ILE A 180 2.60 -22.31 33.07
C ILE A 180 1.70 -22.83 31.95
N HIS A 181 1.47 -24.14 31.96
CA HIS A 181 0.66 -24.84 30.97
C HIS A 181 -0.62 -25.35 31.60
N VAL A 182 -1.69 -25.45 30.82
CA VAL A 182 -2.97 -26.01 31.23
C VAL A 182 -3.37 -27.18 30.34
N ASP A 183 -3.79 -28.28 30.96
CA ASP A 183 -4.36 -29.46 30.29
C ASP A 183 -5.88 -29.35 30.22
N LEU A 184 -6.40 -28.97 29.07
CA LEU A 184 -7.83 -28.76 28.81
C LEU A 184 -8.55 -30.04 28.36
N ARG A 185 -7.84 -31.17 28.21
CA ARG A 185 -8.44 -32.44 27.81
C ARG A 185 -9.47 -32.96 28.81
N SER A 186 -10.35 -33.80 28.32
CA SER A 186 -11.27 -34.53 29.19
C SER A 186 -10.52 -35.45 30.17
N ASP A 187 -11.12 -35.77 31.30
CA ASP A 187 -10.49 -36.68 32.27
C ASP A 187 -10.21 -38.08 31.70
N ALA A 188 -11.05 -38.51 30.75
CA ALA A 188 -10.83 -39.76 30.05
C ALA A 188 -9.53 -39.75 29.19
N GLU A 189 -9.27 -38.64 28.48
CA GLU A 189 -8.04 -38.47 27.69
C GLU A 189 -6.81 -38.30 28.59
N ARG A 190 -6.96 -37.59 29.72
CA ARG A 190 -5.89 -37.41 30.71
C ARG A 190 -5.49 -38.74 31.38
N ALA A 191 -6.44 -39.67 31.54
CA ALA A 191 -6.18 -40.99 32.08
C ALA A 191 -5.40 -41.91 31.10
N LEU A 192 -5.48 -41.66 29.78
CA LEU A 192 -4.77 -42.42 28.76
C LEU A 192 -3.31 -41.95 28.59
N VAL A 193 -3.07 -40.64 28.57
CA VAL A 193 -1.74 -40.06 28.40
C VAL A 193 -1.56 -38.96 29.45
N ALA A 194 -0.49 -39.01 30.24
CA ALA A 194 -0.21 -37.98 31.25
C ALA A 194 0.05 -36.63 30.58
N GLY A 195 -0.52 -35.53 31.14
CA GLY A 195 -0.37 -34.19 30.57
C GLY A 195 1.08 -33.74 30.49
N LYS A 196 1.92 -34.14 31.45
CA LYS A 196 3.36 -33.84 31.48
C LYS A 196 4.10 -34.28 30.22
N ASP A 197 3.65 -35.36 29.57
CA ASP A 197 4.29 -35.92 28.38
C ASP A 197 3.88 -35.17 27.09
N LEU A 198 2.92 -34.21 27.23
CA LEU A 198 2.38 -33.41 26.14
C LEU A 198 2.76 -31.91 26.24
N VAL A 199 3.33 -31.48 27.35
CA VAL A 199 3.89 -30.14 27.53
C VAL A 199 5.01 -29.92 26.53
N ASN A 200 5.00 -28.78 25.80
CA ASN A 200 5.95 -28.39 24.75
C ASN A 200 6.08 -29.40 23.58
N ASN A 201 4.97 -30.14 23.30
CA ASN A 201 4.87 -31.10 22.20
C ASN A 201 3.74 -30.77 21.23
N ASP A 202 3.45 -29.46 21.01
CA ASP A 202 2.46 -28.93 20.05
C ASP A 202 1.07 -29.55 20.15
N HIS A 203 0.64 -29.93 21.38
CA HIS A 203 -0.66 -30.52 21.60
C HIS A 203 -1.75 -29.45 21.78
N GLU A 204 -2.78 -29.47 20.92
CA GLU A 204 -3.83 -28.43 20.88
C GLU A 204 -4.60 -28.20 22.18
N GLN A 205 -4.62 -29.18 23.11
CA GLN A 205 -5.35 -29.10 24.36
C GLN A 205 -4.44 -29.05 25.60
N VAL A 206 -3.11 -29.11 25.44
CA VAL A 206 -2.14 -28.93 26.52
C VAL A 206 -1.25 -27.74 26.15
N ILE A 207 -1.70 -26.55 26.54
CA ILE A 207 -1.17 -25.31 26.02
C ILE A 207 -0.51 -24.45 27.08
N GLU A 208 0.56 -23.74 26.70
CA GLU A 208 1.12 -22.65 27.47
C GLU A 208 0.11 -21.51 27.57
N ILE A 209 -0.14 -21.04 28.78
CA ILE A 209 -0.99 -19.86 29.03
C ILE A 209 -0.22 -18.66 29.55
N TRP A 210 0.90 -18.85 30.25
CA TRP A 210 1.68 -17.77 30.83
C TRP A 210 3.15 -18.06 30.82
N ASN A 211 3.98 -17.11 30.34
CA ASN A 211 5.43 -17.16 30.40
C ASN A 211 5.96 -16.13 31.40
N LEU A 212 6.71 -16.56 32.41
CA LEU A 212 7.36 -15.75 33.44
C LEU A 212 8.84 -15.62 33.09
N VAL A 213 9.25 -14.50 32.50
CA VAL A 213 10.63 -14.28 32.06
C VAL A 213 11.41 -13.54 33.12
N PHE A 214 12.57 -14.09 33.49
CA PHE A 214 13.48 -13.55 34.49
C PHE A 214 14.66 -12.88 33.78
N MET A 215 14.48 -11.61 33.43
CA MET A 215 15.46 -10.82 32.68
C MET A 215 16.72 -10.57 33.48
N GLN A 216 17.83 -11.20 33.07
CA GLN A 216 19.11 -11.14 33.75
C GLN A 216 20.25 -10.74 32.82
N PHE A 217 20.09 -10.93 31.50
CA PHE A 217 21.14 -10.77 30.51
C PHE A 217 20.73 -9.86 29.37
N ASN A 218 21.75 -9.34 28.70
CA ASN A 218 21.65 -8.69 27.38
C ASN A 218 22.49 -9.50 26.39
N ARG A 219 21.88 -10.00 25.32
CA ARG A 219 22.61 -10.61 24.20
C ARG A 219 23.15 -9.51 23.32
N VAL A 220 24.48 -9.47 23.17
CA VAL A 220 25.16 -8.48 22.34
C VAL A 220 25.44 -9.03 20.93
N SER A 221 25.86 -8.15 20.01
CA SER A 221 26.01 -8.47 18.58
C SER A 221 27.03 -9.57 18.25
N ASP A 222 27.95 -9.90 19.14
CA ASP A 222 28.90 -11.02 19.01
C ASP A 222 28.30 -12.36 19.48
N GLY A 223 27.06 -12.37 19.94
CA GLY A 223 26.33 -13.53 20.44
C GLY A 223 26.57 -13.84 21.92
N SER A 224 27.43 -13.10 22.61
CA SER A 224 27.70 -13.31 24.05
C SER A 224 26.60 -12.71 24.94
N LEU A 225 26.46 -13.27 26.15
CA LEU A 225 25.57 -12.76 27.19
C LEU A 225 26.33 -11.86 28.15
N LYS A 226 25.79 -10.66 28.40
CA LYS A 226 26.27 -9.75 29.44
C LYS A 226 25.17 -9.57 30.49
N PRO A 227 25.53 -9.59 31.81
CA PRO A 227 24.54 -9.30 32.85
C PRO A 227 23.93 -7.91 32.66
N LEU A 228 22.62 -7.79 32.93
CA LEU A 228 21.94 -6.50 33.02
C LEU A 228 22.36 -5.76 34.32
N PRO A 229 22.19 -4.43 34.36
CA PRO A 229 22.51 -3.62 35.57
C PRO A 229 21.67 -4.03 36.79
N ALA A 230 20.48 -4.56 36.60
CA ALA A 230 19.59 -5.12 37.61
C ALA A 230 18.82 -6.33 37.05
N THR A 231 18.27 -7.14 37.95
CA THR A 231 17.35 -8.21 37.56
C THR A 231 15.92 -7.67 37.45
N HIS A 232 15.19 -8.14 36.43
CA HIS A 232 13.85 -7.66 36.15
C HIS A 232 12.90 -8.83 35.94
N VAL A 233 11.61 -8.57 36.08
CA VAL A 233 10.56 -9.53 35.71
C VAL A 233 9.83 -8.98 34.49
N ASP A 234 9.69 -9.82 33.48
CA ASP A 234 8.81 -9.64 32.33
C ASP A 234 7.88 -10.83 32.26
N THR A 235 6.58 -10.60 32.23
CA THR A 235 5.64 -11.72 32.05
C THR A 235 4.71 -11.47 30.89
N GLY A 236 4.37 -12.56 30.21
CA GLY A 236 3.44 -12.53 29.09
C GLY A 236 2.43 -13.67 29.19
N MET A 237 1.17 -13.33 29.50
CA MET A 237 0.06 -14.28 29.51
C MET A 237 -0.82 -14.08 28.28
N GLY A 238 -0.99 -15.12 27.49
CA GLY A 238 -1.89 -15.11 26.33
C GLY A 238 -3.34 -14.95 26.78
N PHE A 239 -3.93 -13.77 26.57
CA PHE A 239 -5.28 -13.47 27.02
C PHE A 239 -6.32 -14.42 26.43
N GLU A 240 -6.26 -14.68 25.13
CA GLU A 240 -7.16 -15.58 24.42
C GLU A 240 -7.06 -17.02 24.95
N ARG A 241 -5.85 -17.49 25.23
CA ARG A 241 -5.60 -18.81 25.83
C ARG A 241 -6.13 -18.91 27.26
N LEU A 242 -5.94 -17.83 28.04
CA LEU A 242 -6.52 -17.76 29.40
C LEU A 242 -8.05 -17.77 29.37
N VAL A 243 -8.67 -16.98 28.48
CA VAL A 243 -10.14 -16.95 28.33
C VAL A 243 -10.66 -18.34 27.95
N ARG A 244 -9.99 -19.02 27.02
CA ARG A 244 -10.32 -20.40 26.63
C ARG A 244 -10.29 -21.35 27.81
N ALA A 245 -9.23 -21.28 28.63
CA ALA A 245 -9.08 -22.12 29.82
C ALA A 245 -10.20 -21.88 30.84
N ILE A 246 -10.49 -20.62 31.15
CA ILE A 246 -11.54 -20.24 32.14
C ILE A 246 -12.95 -20.54 31.63
N GLN A 247 -13.18 -20.42 30.32
CA GLN A 247 -14.49 -20.72 29.72
C GLN A 247 -14.65 -22.19 29.30
N HIS A 248 -13.65 -23.05 29.54
CA HIS A 248 -13.63 -24.48 29.20
C HIS A 248 -14.00 -24.75 27.75
N LYS A 249 -13.36 -24.01 26.84
CA LYS A 249 -13.55 -24.13 25.38
C LYS A 249 -12.49 -25.00 24.74
N SER A 250 -12.83 -25.63 23.62
CA SER A 250 -11.90 -26.46 22.82
C SER A 250 -11.01 -25.65 21.89
N SER A 251 -11.41 -24.39 21.61
CA SER A 251 -10.68 -23.47 20.75
C SER A 251 -10.77 -22.03 21.31
N ASN A 252 -9.73 -21.23 21.09
CA ASN A 252 -9.81 -19.79 21.37
C ASN A 252 -10.97 -19.13 20.62
N TYR A 253 -11.26 -19.59 19.41
CA TYR A 253 -12.32 -19.07 18.55
C TYR A 253 -13.74 -19.36 19.09
N ASP A 254 -13.91 -20.34 19.97
CA ASP A 254 -15.20 -20.70 20.57
C ASP A 254 -15.55 -19.83 21.80
N THR A 255 -14.64 -18.93 22.20
CA THR A 255 -14.82 -18.04 23.34
C THR A 255 -15.73 -16.87 23.01
N ASP A 256 -16.18 -16.14 24.01
CA ASP A 256 -16.99 -14.93 23.86
C ASP A 256 -16.25 -13.78 23.17
N LEU A 257 -14.93 -13.86 23.02
CA LEU A 257 -14.13 -12.91 22.22
C LEU A 257 -14.44 -12.99 20.72
N PHE A 258 -14.66 -14.20 20.19
CA PHE A 258 -14.83 -14.43 18.76
C PHE A 258 -16.24 -14.87 18.37
N ALA A 259 -17.00 -15.45 19.28
CA ALA A 259 -18.34 -15.95 19.02
C ALA A 259 -19.29 -14.92 18.33
N PRO A 260 -19.31 -13.62 18.70
CA PRO A 260 -20.13 -12.63 18.01
C PRO A 260 -19.79 -12.47 16.53
N PHE A 261 -18.50 -12.54 16.18
CA PHE A 261 -18.00 -12.42 14.82
C PHE A 261 -18.33 -13.66 13.98
N LEU A 262 -18.14 -14.85 14.56
CA LEU A 262 -18.51 -16.12 13.93
C LEU A 262 -20.01 -16.15 13.64
N ALA A 263 -20.85 -15.72 14.58
CA ALA A 263 -22.29 -15.65 14.40
C ALA A 263 -22.69 -14.67 13.27
N ALA A 264 -22.03 -13.50 13.19
CA ALA A 264 -22.29 -12.53 12.14
C ALA A 264 -21.91 -13.08 10.74
N LEU A 265 -20.76 -13.74 10.63
CA LEU A 265 -20.31 -14.37 9.39
C LEU A 265 -21.21 -15.55 8.99
N ALA A 266 -21.59 -16.42 9.93
CA ALA A 266 -22.48 -17.54 9.69
C ALA A 266 -23.84 -17.07 9.15
N LYS A 267 -24.41 -16.01 9.77
CA LYS A 267 -25.66 -15.39 9.32
C LYS A 267 -25.54 -14.82 7.90
N LYS A 268 -24.41 -14.19 7.57
CA LYS A 268 -24.22 -13.55 6.25
C LYS A 268 -23.93 -14.56 5.14
N SER A 269 -23.15 -15.61 5.44
CA SER A 269 -22.74 -16.63 4.47
C SER A 269 -23.74 -17.77 4.30
N GLU A 270 -24.72 -17.88 5.21
CA GLU A 270 -25.62 -19.03 5.32
C GLU A 270 -24.89 -20.38 5.53
N LYS A 271 -23.62 -20.32 6.05
CA LYS A 271 -22.79 -21.45 6.39
C LYS A 271 -22.80 -21.68 7.89
N VAL A 272 -22.53 -22.90 8.32
CA VAL A 272 -22.50 -23.29 9.74
C VAL A 272 -21.03 -23.56 10.13
N TYR A 273 -20.60 -22.87 11.20
CA TYR A 273 -19.29 -23.13 11.81
C TYR A 273 -19.32 -24.46 12.60
N GLY A 274 -18.35 -25.31 12.38
CA GLY A 274 -18.22 -26.63 13.01
C GLY A 274 -18.68 -27.81 12.15
N GLU A 275 -19.08 -27.59 10.89
CA GLU A 275 -19.53 -28.66 9.98
C GLU A 275 -18.46 -29.14 9.00
N ASP A 276 -17.57 -28.27 8.56
CA ASP A 276 -16.62 -28.54 7.49
C ASP A 276 -15.30 -27.80 7.74
N LEU A 277 -14.19 -28.53 7.79
CA LEU A 277 -12.89 -27.99 8.17
C LEU A 277 -12.41 -26.80 7.29
N PRO A 278 -12.47 -26.82 5.95
CA PRO A 278 -12.10 -25.66 5.13
C PRO A 278 -12.95 -24.42 5.40
N THR A 279 -14.25 -24.62 5.62
CA THR A 279 -15.18 -23.54 6.00
C THR A 279 -14.84 -22.99 7.38
N ASP A 280 -14.55 -23.85 8.35
CA ASP A 280 -14.16 -23.46 9.71
C ASP A 280 -12.86 -22.67 9.73
N ILE A 281 -11.87 -23.09 8.96
CA ILE A 281 -10.63 -22.34 8.76
C ILE A 281 -10.93 -20.95 8.20
N ALA A 282 -11.81 -20.83 7.22
CA ALA A 282 -12.18 -19.52 6.67
C ALA A 282 -12.82 -18.61 7.72
N PHE A 283 -13.72 -19.12 8.52
CA PHE A 283 -14.31 -18.39 9.65
C PHE A 283 -13.23 -17.88 10.61
N ARG A 284 -12.33 -18.77 11.06
CA ARG A 284 -11.26 -18.43 12.02
C ARG A 284 -10.29 -17.40 11.45
N VAL A 285 -9.85 -17.57 10.20
CA VAL A 285 -8.96 -16.61 9.51
C VAL A 285 -9.61 -15.23 9.43
N ILE A 286 -10.87 -15.14 9.05
CA ILE A 286 -11.56 -13.85 8.90
C ILE A 286 -11.70 -13.13 10.23
N VAL A 287 -12.13 -13.83 11.30
CA VAL A 287 -12.34 -13.19 12.61
C VAL A 287 -11.04 -12.81 13.30
N ASP A 288 -9.97 -13.57 13.09
CA ASP A 288 -8.63 -13.19 13.52
C ASP A 288 -8.13 -11.94 12.79
N HIS A 289 -8.19 -11.98 11.45
CA HIS A 289 -7.59 -10.95 10.60
C HIS A 289 -8.31 -9.62 10.70
N ILE A 290 -9.65 -9.57 10.81
CA ILE A 290 -10.37 -8.31 10.98
C ILE A 290 -9.92 -7.58 12.24
N ARG A 291 -9.60 -8.30 13.32
CA ARG A 291 -9.07 -7.74 14.55
C ARG A 291 -7.69 -7.11 14.31
N ALA A 292 -6.75 -7.87 13.72
CA ALA A 292 -5.42 -7.38 13.40
C ALA A 292 -5.43 -6.13 12.50
N ILE A 293 -6.26 -6.14 11.44
CA ILE A 293 -6.41 -5.04 10.50
C ILE A 293 -6.99 -3.80 11.19
N SER A 294 -8.08 -3.97 11.95
CA SER A 294 -8.77 -2.85 12.61
C SER A 294 -7.88 -2.14 13.63
N PHE A 295 -7.17 -2.89 14.46
CA PHE A 295 -6.27 -2.32 15.46
C PHE A 295 -5.06 -1.63 14.84
N THR A 296 -4.52 -2.19 13.75
CA THR A 296 -3.37 -1.59 13.06
C THR A 296 -3.75 -0.29 12.37
N ILE A 297 -4.94 -0.23 11.77
CA ILE A 297 -5.48 1.00 11.17
C ILE A 297 -5.76 2.05 12.26
N ALA A 298 -6.35 1.64 13.39
CA ALA A 298 -6.58 2.52 14.54
C ALA A 298 -5.28 3.14 15.08
N ASP A 299 -4.19 2.37 15.10
CA ASP A 299 -2.84 2.86 15.45
C ASP A 299 -2.18 3.68 14.33
N GLY A 300 -2.90 3.93 13.23
CA GLY A 300 -2.52 4.83 12.14
C GLY A 300 -1.70 4.19 11.02
N GLN A 301 -1.58 2.87 10.96
CA GLN A 301 -0.93 2.19 9.85
C GLN A 301 -1.95 1.75 8.80
N LEU A 302 -1.92 2.38 7.63
CA LEU A 302 -2.78 2.00 6.52
C LEU A 302 -2.17 0.86 5.68
N PRO A 303 -3.02 0.02 5.04
CA PRO A 303 -2.57 -0.91 4.01
C PRO A 303 -1.80 -0.17 2.90
N SER A 304 -0.65 -0.70 2.49
CA SER A 304 0.19 -0.08 1.45
C SER A 304 1.04 -1.12 0.73
N ASN A 305 1.89 -0.69 -0.20
CA ASN A 305 2.80 -1.58 -0.93
C ASN A 305 4.16 -1.77 -0.25
N ASN A 306 4.40 -1.15 0.91
CA ASN A 306 5.71 -1.13 1.55
C ASN A 306 5.63 -1.41 3.06
N LYS A 307 6.71 -1.99 3.63
CA LYS A 307 6.93 -2.15 5.09
C LYS A 307 5.69 -2.71 5.81
N ALA A 308 5.38 -2.16 6.99
CA ALA A 308 4.24 -2.59 7.81
C ALA A 308 2.90 -2.57 7.05
N GLY A 309 2.65 -1.53 6.22
CA GLY A 309 1.43 -1.43 5.44
C GLY A 309 1.25 -2.55 4.40
N TYR A 310 2.34 -3.09 3.84
CA TYR A 310 2.30 -4.26 2.97
C TYR A 310 1.82 -5.51 3.72
N VAL A 311 2.31 -5.71 4.94
CA VAL A 311 1.90 -6.85 5.78
C VAL A 311 0.40 -6.77 6.09
N ILE A 312 -0.09 -5.58 6.47
CA ILE A 312 -1.52 -5.38 6.76
C ILE A 312 -2.39 -5.60 5.52
N ARG A 313 -1.96 -5.11 4.37
CA ARG A 313 -2.65 -5.37 3.09
C ARG A 313 -2.70 -6.86 2.78
N ARG A 314 -1.63 -7.60 3.05
CA ARG A 314 -1.54 -9.05 2.86
C ARG A 314 -2.56 -9.79 3.74
N ILE A 315 -2.64 -9.43 5.03
CA ILE A 315 -3.59 -10.01 5.99
C ILE A 315 -5.04 -9.73 5.52
N LEU A 316 -5.34 -8.49 5.11
CA LEU A 316 -6.65 -8.12 4.59
C LEU A 316 -7.02 -8.94 3.35
N ARG A 317 -6.15 -9.03 2.37
CA ARG A 317 -6.38 -9.80 1.14
C ARG A 317 -6.54 -11.30 1.41
N ARG A 318 -5.81 -11.83 2.41
CA ARG A 318 -6.00 -13.22 2.87
C ARG A 318 -7.43 -13.43 3.40
N ALA A 319 -7.92 -12.56 4.28
CA ALA A 319 -9.29 -12.64 4.80
C ALA A 319 -10.34 -12.55 3.69
N VAL A 320 -10.20 -11.58 2.78
CA VAL A 320 -11.13 -11.40 1.63
C VAL A 320 -11.15 -12.64 0.74
N ARG A 321 -9.98 -13.22 0.43
CA ARG A 321 -9.90 -14.44 -0.37
C ARG A 321 -10.61 -15.61 0.30
N TYR A 322 -10.40 -15.82 1.62
CA TYR A 322 -11.10 -16.89 2.35
C TYR A 322 -12.61 -16.69 2.33
N GLY A 323 -13.09 -15.45 2.50
CA GLY A 323 -14.51 -15.12 2.36
C GLY A 323 -15.06 -15.40 0.97
N TYR A 324 -14.33 -15.02 -0.08
CA TYR A 324 -14.71 -15.27 -1.47
C TYR A 324 -14.73 -16.78 -1.79
N THR A 325 -13.66 -17.50 -1.46
CA THR A 325 -13.47 -18.89 -1.89
C THR A 325 -14.37 -19.88 -1.11
N PHE A 326 -14.49 -19.70 0.22
CA PHE A 326 -15.12 -20.69 1.08
C PHE A 326 -16.49 -20.26 1.62
N LEU A 327 -16.72 -18.94 1.79
CA LEU A 327 -17.99 -18.43 2.29
C LEU A 327 -18.88 -17.85 1.19
N GLY A 328 -18.39 -17.73 -0.06
CA GLY A 328 -19.15 -17.30 -1.22
C GLY A 328 -19.37 -15.78 -1.30
N PHE A 329 -18.64 -14.96 -0.57
CA PHE A 329 -18.77 -13.50 -0.60
C PHE A 329 -18.16 -12.91 -1.87
N GLN A 330 -18.99 -12.35 -2.74
CA GLN A 330 -18.57 -11.68 -3.97
C GLN A 330 -18.49 -10.16 -3.84
N GLU A 331 -19.13 -9.61 -2.82
CA GLU A 331 -19.15 -8.18 -2.48
C GLU A 331 -18.34 -7.91 -1.21
N PRO A 332 -17.90 -6.67 -0.96
CA PRO A 332 -17.22 -6.33 0.30
C PRO A 332 -18.07 -6.70 1.52
N PHE A 333 -17.45 -7.31 2.51
CA PHE A 333 -18.13 -7.81 3.71
C PHE A 333 -17.34 -7.57 5.01
N LEU A 334 -16.02 -7.55 4.92
CA LEU A 334 -15.12 -7.49 6.08
C LEU A 334 -15.31 -6.18 6.87
N TYR A 335 -15.54 -5.07 6.15
CA TYR A 335 -15.77 -3.76 6.76
C TYR A 335 -16.98 -3.71 7.70
N GLU A 336 -18.00 -4.54 7.49
CA GLU A 336 -19.20 -4.61 8.35
C GLU A 336 -18.89 -5.11 9.76
N LEU A 337 -17.83 -5.93 9.90
CA LEU A 337 -17.41 -6.49 11.20
C LEU A 337 -16.72 -5.45 12.11
N THR A 338 -16.39 -4.28 11.60
CA THR A 338 -15.72 -3.22 12.38
C THR A 338 -16.57 -2.69 13.53
N SER A 339 -17.90 -2.72 13.39
CA SER A 339 -18.80 -2.38 14.49
C SER A 339 -18.65 -3.34 15.67
N LEU A 340 -18.51 -4.64 15.40
CA LEU A 340 -18.29 -5.64 16.45
C LEU A 340 -16.91 -5.46 17.13
N ILE A 341 -15.88 -5.00 16.38
CA ILE A 341 -14.57 -4.65 16.97
C ILE A 341 -14.75 -3.49 17.97
N ALA A 342 -15.44 -2.42 17.58
CA ALA A 342 -15.68 -1.28 18.44
C ALA A 342 -16.49 -1.66 19.71
N ASP A 343 -17.50 -2.53 19.58
CA ASP A 343 -18.35 -2.96 20.69
C ASP A 343 -17.61 -3.88 21.68
N ASN A 344 -16.78 -4.79 21.17
CA ASN A 344 -16.10 -5.78 22.03
C ASN A 344 -14.81 -5.25 22.65
N PHE A 345 -14.09 -4.35 21.98
CA PHE A 345 -12.76 -3.91 22.39
C PHE A 345 -12.65 -2.41 22.70
N GLY A 346 -13.63 -1.59 22.30
CA GLY A 346 -13.55 -0.13 22.43
C GLY A 346 -13.57 0.40 23.87
N ASP A 347 -13.84 -0.43 24.87
CA ASP A 347 -13.78 -0.03 26.28
C ASP A 347 -12.34 -0.02 26.81
N ILE A 348 -11.50 -0.93 26.31
CA ILE A 348 -10.08 -1.04 26.71
C ILE A 348 -9.15 -0.36 25.72
N PHE A 349 -9.53 -0.32 24.44
CA PHE A 349 -8.81 0.29 23.35
C PHE A 349 -9.71 1.32 22.66
N PRO A 350 -9.86 2.52 23.24
CA PRO A 350 -10.84 3.52 22.79
C PRO A 350 -10.61 3.99 21.34
N GLU A 351 -9.38 3.86 20.83
CA GLU A 351 -9.01 4.23 19.46
C GLU A 351 -9.80 3.47 18.39
N VAL A 352 -10.16 2.19 18.62
CA VAL A 352 -10.95 1.43 17.63
C VAL A 352 -12.40 1.89 17.56
N ARG A 353 -12.97 2.38 18.69
CA ARG A 353 -14.31 2.95 18.70
C ARG A 353 -14.33 4.36 18.10
N GLN A 354 -13.35 5.19 18.47
CA GLN A 354 -13.23 6.56 17.96
C GLN A 354 -13.04 6.63 16.46
N GLN A 355 -12.35 5.62 15.87
CA GLN A 355 -12.02 5.59 14.44
C GLN A 355 -12.83 4.52 13.67
N GLN A 356 -13.93 4.00 14.22
CA GLN A 356 -14.70 2.91 13.62
C GLN A 356 -15.09 3.17 12.16
N GLU A 357 -15.66 4.34 11.87
CA GLU A 357 -16.08 4.71 10.50
C GLU A 357 -14.90 4.81 9.54
N PHE A 358 -13.78 5.36 10.03
CA PHE A 358 -12.54 5.44 9.27
C PHE A 358 -12.01 4.05 8.93
N ILE A 359 -11.92 3.15 9.93
CA ILE A 359 -11.47 1.77 9.76
C ILE A 359 -12.34 1.06 8.73
N ALA A 360 -13.67 1.19 8.85
CA ALA A 360 -14.64 0.58 7.93
C ALA A 360 -14.42 1.06 6.49
N LYS A 361 -14.23 2.37 6.27
CA LYS A 361 -13.95 2.94 4.94
C LYS A 361 -12.65 2.40 4.34
N VAL A 362 -11.57 2.37 5.12
CA VAL A 362 -10.26 1.82 4.65
C VAL A 362 -10.41 0.38 4.19
N ILE A 363 -11.07 -0.45 5.00
CA ILE A 363 -11.28 -1.86 4.70
C ILE A 363 -12.15 -2.00 3.45
N PHE A 364 -13.27 -1.29 3.36
CA PHE A 364 -14.17 -1.33 2.22
C PHE A 364 -13.48 -1.02 0.89
N GLU A 365 -12.64 0.02 0.85
CA GLU A 365 -11.92 0.41 -0.37
C GLU A 365 -10.86 -0.63 -0.77
N GLU A 366 -10.11 -1.19 0.19
CA GLU A 366 -9.15 -2.28 -0.10
C GLU A 366 -9.85 -3.55 -0.56
N GLU A 367 -10.98 -3.94 0.05
CA GLU A 367 -11.81 -5.08 -0.38
C GLU A 367 -12.31 -4.87 -1.80
N THR A 368 -12.94 -3.71 -2.08
CA THR A 368 -13.48 -3.36 -3.39
C THR A 368 -12.41 -3.39 -4.46
N SER A 369 -11.23 -2.82 -4.16
CA SER A 369 -10.11 -2.82 -5.09
C SER A 369 -9.57 -4.22 -5.35
N PHE A 370 -9.48 -5.06 -4.32
CA PHE A 370 -8.95 -6.41 -4.45
C PHE A 370 -9.94 -7.36 -5.14
N LEU A 371 -11.22 -7.31 -4.82
CA LEU A 371 -12.27 -8.14 -5.43
C LEU A 371 -12.35 -7.96 -6.95
N ARG A 372 -12.13 -6.73 -7.47
CA ARG A 372 -12.07 -6.48 -8.93
C ARG A 372 -10.99 -7.29 -9.65
N THR A 373 -9.89 -7.60 -8.98
CA THR A 373 -8.75 -8.31 -9.56
C THR A 373 -8.69 -9.78 -9.14
N LEU A 374 -9.32 -10.13 -8.02
CA LEU A 374 -9.29 -11.46 -7.42
C LEU A 374 -9.84 -12.54 -8.36
N ASP A 375 -11.02 -12.32 -8.93
CA ASP A 375 -11.66 -13.28 -9.84
C ASP A 375 -10.78 -13.57 -11.07
N ASN A 376 -10.21 -12.53 -11.68
CA ASN A 376 -9.32 -12.69 -12.83
C ASN A 376 -8.01 -13.40 -12.45
N GLY A 377 -7.44 -13.07 -11.28
CA GLY A 377 -6.24 -13.72 -10.78
C GLY A 377 -6.45 -15.20 -10.45
N LEU A 378 -7.58 -15.55 -9.84
CA LEU A 378 -7.94 -16.96 -9.57
C LEU A 378 -8.15 -17.74 -10.85
N LYS A 379 -8.88 -17.21 -11.85
CA LYS A 379 -9.04 -17.85 -13.18
C LYS A 379 -7.70 -18.08 -13.86
N MET A 380 -6.79 -17.11 -13.80
CA MET A 380 -5.44 -17.28 -14.37
C MET A 380 -4.64 -18.36 -13.63
N LEU A 381 -4.72 -18.43 -12.30
CA LEU A 381 -4.09 -19.49 -11.52
C LEU A 381 -4.65 -20.86 -11.87
N ASP A 382 -5.95 -20.98 -12.08
CA ASP A 382 -6.57 -22.25 -12.50
C ASP A 382 -6.11 -22.67 -13.90
N GLN A 383 -5.92 -21.74 -14.83
CA GLN A 383 -5.32 -22.04 -16.14
C GLN A 383 -3.86 -22.52 -16.00
N ILE A 384 -3.06 -21.83 -15.17
CA ILE A 384 -1.67 -22.22 -14.88
C ILE A 384 -1.61 -23.64 -14.27
N LYS A 385 -2.50 -23.94 -13.33
CA LYS A 385 -2.60 -25.30 -12.73
C LYS A 385 -2.92 -26.37 -13.79
N ALA A 386 -3.86 -26.09 -14.68
CA ALA A 386 -4.23 -27.00 -15.77
C ALA A 386 -3.02 -27.24 -16.71
N GLU A 387 -2.33 -26.16 -17.13
CA GLU A 387 -1.16 -26.26 -18.00
C GLU A 387 0.00 -27.03 -17.35
N LEU A 388 0.27 -26.80 -16.05
CA LEU A 388 1.30 -27.53 -15.31
C LEU A 388 0.95 -29.00 -15.14
N SER A 389 -0.33 -29.29 -14.90
CA SER A 389 -0.83 -30.66 -14.80
C SER A 389 -0.67 -31.42 -16.13
N GLU A 390 -0.96 -30.80 -17.28
CA GLU A 390 -0.74 -31.40 -18.61
C GLU A 390 0.74 -31.69 -18.89
N LYS A 391 1.63 -30.83 -18.40
CA LYS A 391 3.09 -30.97 -18.56
C LYS A 391 3.73 -31.87 -17.50
N GLY A 392 2.99 -32.30 -16.47
CA GLY A 392 3.51 -33.04 -15.31
C GLY A 392 4.46 -32.24 -14.43
N GLU A 393 4.41 -30.93 -14.51
CA GLU A 393 5.20 -29.97 -13.73
C GLU A 393 4.48 -29.60 -12.43
N LYS A 394 5.25 -29.35 -11.36
CA LYS A 394 4.71 -28.99 -10.04
C LYS A 394 5.19 -27.64 -9.52
N VAL A 395 5.89 -26.87 -10.35
CA VAL A 395 6.48 -25.60 -9.96
C VAL A 395 5.90 -24.49 -10.83
N ILE A 396 5.28 -23.49 -10.20
CA ILE A 396 4.84 -22.26 -10.89
C ILE A 396 6.09 -21.44 -11.21
N PRO A 397 6.35 -21.07 -12.47
CA PRO A 397 7.52 -20.27 -12.85
C PRO A 397 7.51 -18.90 -12.18
N GLY A 398 8.67 -18.40 -11.76
CA GLY A 398 8.81 -17.09 -11.11
C GLY A 398 8.31 -15.92 -11.94
N LYS A 399 8.51 -15.95 -13.28
CA LYS A 399 7.95 -14.97 -14.21
C LYS A 399 6.42 -14.94 -14.19
N THR A 400 5.79 -16.09 -14.19
CA THR A 400 4.32 -16.23 -14.14
C THR A 400 3.76 -15.66 -12.82
N ALA A 401 4.46 -15.93 -11.70
CA ALA A 401 4.12 -15.35 -10.41
C ALA A 401 4.32 -13.82 -10.39
N PHE A 402 5.34 -13.32 -11.07
CA PHE A 402 5.58 -11.89 -11.24
C PHE A 402 4.47 -11.21 -12.07
N ASP A 403 4.03 -11.83 -13.14
CA ASP A 403 2.91 -11.33 -13.96
C ASP A 403 1.60 -11.27 -13.16
N LEU A 404 1.33 -12.27 -12.30
CA LEU A 404 0.22 -12.25 -11.33
C LEU A 404 0.33 -11.09 -10.33
N TYR A 405 1.54 -10.83 -9.82
CA TYR A 405 1.80 -9.74 -8.90
C TYR A 405 1.66 -8.36 -9.56
N ASP A 406 2.31 -8.16 -10.70
CA ASP A 406 2.41 -6.84 -11.37
C ASP A 406 1.09 -6.43 -12.04
N THR A 407 0.39 -7.37 -12.66
CA THR A 407 -0.82 -7.10 -13.45
C THR A 407 -2.11 -7.20 -12.63
N PHE A 408 -2.21 -8.21 -11.76
CA PHE A 408 -3.43 -8.49 -11.00
C PHE A 408 -3.33 -8.11 -9.52
N GLY A 409 -2.17 -7.63 -9.07
CA GLY A 409 -1.96 -7.28 -7.67
C GLY A 409 -2.05 -8.46 -6.71
N PHE A 410 -1.75 -9.68 -7.20
CA PHE A 410 -1.67 -10.89 -6.39
C PHE A 410 -0.33 -10.90 -5.65
N PRO A 411 -0.29 -10.77 -4.32
CA PRO A 411 0.95 -10.86 -3.57
C PRO A 411 1.59 -12.24 -3.75
N LEU A 412 2.92 -12.29 -3.75
CA LEU A 412 3.69 -13.54 -3.95
C LEU A 412 3.29 -14.64 -2.97
N ASP A 413 3.13 -14.27 -1.69
CA ASP A 413 2.74 -15.17 -0.62
C ASP A 413 1.31 -15.71 -0.79
N LEU A 414 0.39 -14.91 -1.33
CA LEU A 414 -0.95 -15.39 -1.67
C LEU A 414 -0.88 -16.41 -2.82
N THR A 415 -0.07 -16.13 -3.85
CA THR A 415 0.18 -17.07 -4.94
C THR A 415 0.84 -18.36 -4.41
N SER A 416 1.82 -18.24 -3.52
CA SER A 416 2.50 -19.36 -2.86
C SER A 416 1.55 -20.21 -2.01
N LEU A 417 0.66 -19.55 -1.25
CA LEU A 417 -0.36 -20.23 -0.44
C LEU A 417 -1.31 -21.05 -1.32
N ILE A 418 -1.87 -20.46 -2.38
CA ILE A 418 -2.80 -21.14 -3.30
C ILE A 418 -2.08 -22.29 -4.04
N ALA A 419 -0.81 -22.10 -4.39
CA ALA A 419 0.00 -23.15 -5.00
C ALA A 419 0.16 -24.34 -4.05
N ARG A 420 0.52 -24.11 -2.80
CA ARG A 420 0.66 -25.17 -1.76
C ARG A 420 -0.65 -25.91 -1.50
N GLU A 421 -1.76 -25.20 -1.38
CA GLU A 421 -3.11 -25.80 -1.23
C GLU A 421 -3.47 -26.71 -2.42
N SER A 422 -2.88 -26.45 -3.59
CA SER A 422 -3.06 -27.25 -4.82
C SER A 422 -1.96 -28.30 -5.03
N GLY A 423 -1.07 -28.52 -4.07
CA GLY A 423 0.07 -29.45 -4.17
C GLY A 423 1.17 -29.00 -5.12
N LEU A 424 1.23 -27.69 -5.42
CA LEU A 424 2.25 -27.07 -6.27
C LEU A 424 3.24 -26.27 -5.40
N SER A 425 4.43 -26.01 -5.94
CA SER A 425 5.42 -25.09 -5.38
C SER A 425 5.63 -23.88 -6.29
N LEU A 426 6.38 -22.87 -5.82
CA LEU A 426 6.64 -21.62 -6.52
C LEU A 426 8.14 -21.40 -6.69
N ASP A 427 8.57 -20.91 -7.85
CA ASP A 427 9.94 -20.43 -8.09
C ASP A 427 10.12 -19.01 -7.55
N GLU A 428 10.35 -18.90 -6.23
CA GLU A 428 10.57 -17.62 -5.55
C GLU A 428 11.85 -16.91 -5.99
N LYS A 429 12.87 -17.68 -6.42
CA LYS A 429 14.13 -17.10 -6.93
C LYS A 429 13.91 -16.42 -8.28
N GLY A 430 13.19 -17.07 -9.18
CA GLY A 430 12.81 -16.49 -10.46
C GLY A 430 11.94 -15.25 -10.30
N PHE A 431 11.00 -15.25 -9.35
CA PHE A 431 10.21 -14.06 -9.01
C PHE A 431 11.09 -12.91 -8.51
N THR A 432 12.04 -13.20 -7.61
CA THR A 432 12.96 -12.18 -7.07
C THR A 432 13.81 -11.54 -8.17
N LEU A 433 14.30 -12.35 -9.13
CA LEU A 433 15.05 -11.84 -10.28
C LEU A 433 14.23 -10.88 -11.16
N GLU A 434 12.96 -11.18 -11.42
CA GLU A 434 12.06 -10.30 -12.17
C GLU A 434 11.77 -9.00 -11.40
N MET A 435 11.55 -9.09 -10.07
CA MET A 435 11.40 -7.93 -9.19
C MET A 435 12.65 -7.05 -9.16
N GLU A 436 13.84 -7.63 -9.12
CA GLU A 436 15.10 -6.90 -9.16
C GLU A 436 15.33 -6.25 -10.53
N ALA A 437 14.98 -6.94 -11.60
CA ALA A 437 15.03 -6.39 -12.96
C ALA A 437 14.09 -5.17 -13.11
N GLN A 438 12.90 -5.20 -12.50
CA GLN A 438 11.99 -4.06 -12.45
C GLN A 438 12.56 -2.92 -11.61
N LYS A 439 13.09 -3.22 -10.40
CA LYS A 439 13.72 -2.24 -9.50
C LYS A 439 14.97 -1.61 -10.13
N THR A 440 15.77 -2.40 -10.84
CA THR A 440 16.99 -1.92 -11.49
C THR A 440 16.67 -0.98 -12.65
N ARG A 441 15.62 -1.26 -13.42
CA ARG A 441 15.08 -0.31 -14.41
C ARG A 441 14.66 1.03 -13.78
N SER A 442 14.17 1.00 -12.54
CA SER A 442 13.80 2.19 -11.76
C SER A 442 14.98 2.87 -11.04
N ARG A 443 16.05 2.13 -10.69
CA ARG A 443 17.17 2.59 -9.86
C ARG A 443 18.43 2.98 -10.60
N ALA A 444 18.53 2.78 -11.92
CA ALA A 444 19.75 3.01 -12.71
C ALA A 444 20.33 4.45 -12.68
N ALA A 445 19.88 5.30 -11.74
CA ALA A 445 20.20 6.71 -11.64
C ALA A 445 21.04 7.17 -10.44
N SER A 446 21.40 6.34 -9.44
CA SER A 446 22.07 6.87 -8.24
C SER A 446 23.03 5.90 -7.54
N GLU A 447 24.22 5.73 -8.10
CA GLU A 447 25.39 5.28 -7.33
C GLU A 447 26.41 6.41 -7.31
N SER A 448 26.70 6.97 -6.13
CA SER A 448 27.77 7.93 -5.89
C SER A 448 28.69 7.40 -4.79
N GLU A 449 30.00 7.47 -5.01
CA GLU A 449 31.01 7.18 -4.00
C GLU A 449 31.32 8.46 -3.20
N THR A 450 31.33 8.35 -1.87
CA THR A 450 31.57 9.47 -0.95
C THR A 450 32.91 9.30 -0.29
N GLY A 451 33.80 10.31 -0.41
CA GLY A 451 35.09 10.35 0.27
C GLY A 451 35.01 10.74 1.75
N ASP A 452 36.16 10.70 2.43
CA ASP A 452 36.28 11.10 3.81
C ASP A 452 36.23 12.62 4.01
N TRP A 453 35.85 13.07 5.23
CA TRP A 453 35.83 14.48 5.56
C TRP A 453 37.27 15.03 5.76
N VAL A 454 37.61 16.11 5.07
CA VAL A 454 38.77 16.95 5.31
C VAL A 454 38.36 18.06 6.26
N ILE A 455 38.93 18.09 7.45
CA ILE A 455 38.67 19.08 8.52
C ILE A 455 39.57 20.28 8.34
N LEU A 456 38.99 21.48 8.28
CA LEU A 456 39.71 22.74 8.14
C LEU A 456 39.75 23.54 9.44
N ASN A 457 38.65 23.53 10.21
CA ASN A 457 38.48 24.29 11.43
C ASN A 457 37.84 23.44 12.54
N GLU A 458 37.92 23.92 13.79
CA GLU A 458 37.25 23.26 14.92
C GLU A 458 35.73 23.24 14.72
N ASP A 459 35.11 22.09 14.98
CA ASP A 459 33.69 21.87 14.86
C ASP A 459 32.99 22.25 16.18
N ASN A 460 32.56 23.48 16.31
CA ASN A 460 31.79 23.99 17.45
C ASN A 460 30.27 23.90 17.24
N GLY A 461 29.82 23.12 16.24
CA GLY A 461 28.44 23.01 15.81
C GLY A 461 28.07 24.01 14.73
N VAL A 462 26.95 23.75 14.02
CA VAL A 462 26.45 24.56 12.91
C VAL A 462 25.33 25.48 13.41
N GLU A 463 25.52 26.81 13.34
CA GLU A 463 24.46 27.78 13.66
C GLU A 463 23.58 28.02 12.42
N PHE A 464 22.27 27.64 12.48
CA PHE A 464 21.32 27.98 11.42
C PHE A 464 20.64 29.32 11.71
N VAL A 465 20.85 30.29 10.83
CA VAL A 465 20.29 31.66 10.94
C VAL A 465 19.25 31.99 9.84
N GLY A 466 18.86 31.00 9.03
CA GLY A 466 18.03 31.17 7.83
C GLY A 466 16.55 31.45 8.08
N TYR A 467 16.07 31.47 9.34
CA TYR A 467 14.75 31.98 9.66
C TYR A 467 14.69 33.51 9.64
N ASP A 468 15.81 34.16 9.99
CA ASP A 468 15.86 35.64 10.18
C ASP A 468 16.66 36.31 9.07
N PHE A 469 17.66 35.58 8.48
CA PHE A 469 18.60 36.20 7.53
C PHE A 469 18.75 35.32 6.25
N LEU A 470 18.81 35.99 5.12
CA LEU A 470 19.15 35.38 3.82
C LEU A 470 20.65 35.45 3.51
N LYS A 471 21.43 36.15 4.33
CA LYS A 471 22.87 36.35 4.18
C LYS A 471 23.57 36.21 5.53
N ALA A 472 24.74 35.57 5.55
CA ALA A 472 25.57 35.45 6.72
C ALA A 472 27.05 35.43 6.32
N HIS A 473 27.94 35.82 7.23
CA HIS A 473 29.37 35.51 7.12
C HIS A 473 29.59 34.10 7.65
N ALA A 474 30.32 33.29 6.92
CA ALA A 474 30.56 31.89 7.22
C ALA A 474 31.96 31.46 6.91
N GLN A 475 32.44 30.42 7.62
CA GLN A 475 33.67 29.68 7.35
C GLN A 475 33.36 28.21 7.08
N ILE A 476 34.12 27.57 6.21
CA ILE A 476 34.01 26.15 5.96
C ILE A 476 34.71 25.40 7.10
N ILE A 477 33.95 24.59 7.84
CA ILE A 477 34.50 23.73 8.92
C ILE A 477 35.19 22.52 8.33
N LYS A 478 34.51 21.84 7.40
CA LYS A 478 34.95 20.62 6.74
C LYS A 478 34.34 20.46 5.37
N TYR A 479 35.02 19.67 4.50
CA TYR A 479 34.49 19.31 3.19
C TYR A 479 34.84 17.87 2.82
N ARG A 480 34.12 17.29 1.85
CA ARG A 480 34.46 16.02 1.22
C ARG A 480 34.04 15.99 -0.25
N VAL A 481 34.63 15.04 -0.98
CA VAL A 481 34.34 14.81 -2.41
C VAL A 481 33.26 13.76 -2.54
N ILE A 482 32.34 13.96 -3.50
CA ILE A 482 31.42 12.93 -3.97
C ILE A 482 31.68 12.76 -5.46
N SER A 483 31.99 11.53 -5.86
CA SER A 483 32.17 11.17 -7.27
C SER A 483 30.93 10.45 -7.80
N ASP A 484 30.33 10.99 -8.83
CA ASP A 484 29.26 10.35 -9.59
C ASP A 484 29.65 10.17 -11.06
N LYS A 485 28.80 9.50 -11.85
CA LYS A 485 29.03 9.28 -13.30
C LYS A 485 29.16 10.57 -14.12
N LYS A 486 28.82 11.73 -13.53
CA LYS A 486 28.89 13.06 -14.18
C LYS A 486 30.11 13.88 -13.74
N GLY A 487 30.91 13.37 -12.80
CA GLY A 487 32.11 14.02 -12.27
C GLY A 487 32.05 14.28 -10.78
N ASP A 488 33.10 14.91 -10.25
CA ASP A 488 33.23 15.20 -8.83
C ASP A 488 32.42 16.42 -8.43
N LYS A 489 31.72 16.31 -7.29
CA LYS A 489 31.04 17.37 -6.57
C LYS A 489 31.60 17.43 -5.16
N TYR A 490 31.36 18.51 -4.45
CA TYR A 490 31.85 18.69 -3.11
C TYR A 490 30.72 18.96 -2.14
N GLN A 491 30.86 18.44 -0.95
CA GLN A 491 30.01 18.73 0.19
C GLN A 491 30.79 19.58 1.19
N LEU A 492 30.17 20.66 1.64
CA LEU A 492 30.77 21.61 2.59
C LEU A 492 29.89 21.70 3.83
N VAL A 493 30.50 21.83 5.01
CA VAL A 493 29.83 22.18 6.27
C VAL A 493 30.34 23.54 6.71
N LEU A 494 29.42 24.46 7.01
CA LEU A 494 29.72 25.83 7.44
C LEU A 494 29.53 25.95 8.97
N ASP A 495 30.25 26.85 9.62
CA ASP A 495 30.07 27.21 11.05
C ASP A 495 28.71 27.90 11.26
N LYS A 496 28.33 28.79 10.34
CA LYS A 496 27.07 29.53 10.34
C LYS A 496 26.46 29.52 8.95
N THR A 497 25.14 29.23 8.86
CA THR A 497 24.49 29.14 7.55
C THR A 497 23.10 29.76 7.52
N PRO A 498 22.78 30.54 6.45
CA PRO A 498 21.42 30.98 6.18
C PRO A 498 20.65 29.98 5.31
N PHE A 499 21.31 28.93 4.80
CA PHE A 499 20.71 27.93 3.90
C PHE A 499 19.89 26.92 4.68
N TYR A 500 18.60 26.81 4.35
CA TYR A 500 17.71 25.78 4.87
C TYR A 500 18.11 24.42 4.27
N ALA A 501 18.33 23.43 5.10
CA ALA A 501 18.57 22.07 4.67
C ALA A 501 17.26 21.33 4.42
N GLU A 502 17.21 20.54 3.35
CA GLU A 502 16.04 19.72 3.00
C GLU A 502 15.50 18.95 4.22
N SER A 503 14.26 19.24 4.60
CA SER A 503 13.58 18.64 5.75
C SER A 503 12.08 18.90 5.66
N GLY A 504 11.25 18.00 6.27
CA GLY A 504 9.79 18.19 6.36
C GLY A 504 9.07 18.33 5.02
N GLY A 505 9.68 17.86 3.92
CA GLY A 505 9.15 18.01 2.56
C GLY A 505 9.52 19.31 1.85
N GLN A 506 10.12 20.29 2.53
CA GLN A 506 10.68 21.49 1.90
C GLN A 506 12.08 21.16 1.35
N VAL A 507 12.32 21.50 0.08
CA VAL A 507 13.63 21.34 -0.56
C VAL A 507 14.69 22.22 0.08
N GLY A 508 15.97 21.82 -0.04
CA GLY A 508 17.09 22.61 0.40
C GLY A 508 17.30 23.88 -0.42
N ASP A 509 17.84 24.90 0.22
CA ASP A 509 18.16 26.15 -0.44
C ASP A 509 19.33 26.02 -1.41
N THR A 510 19.31 26.91 -2.38
CA THR A 510 20.41 27.18 -3.31
C THR A 510 20.90 28.62 -3.17
N GLY A 511 22.08 28.90 -3.66
CA GLY A 511 22.62 30.25 -3.63
C GLY A 511 24.12 30.32 -3.90
N TRP A 512 24.84 31.11 -3.16
CA TRP A 512 26.25 31.36 -3.41
C TRP A 512 27.08 31.50 -2.12
N LEU A 513 28.32 31.01 -2.17
CA LEU A 513 29.40 31.39 -1.27
C LEU A 513 30.30 32.38 -2.01
N ILE A 514 30.46 33.59 -1.47
CA ILE A 514 31.15 34.71 -2.11
C ILE A 514 32.33 35.11 -1.23
N SER A 515 33.55 35.01 -1.77
CA SER A 515 34.77 35.60 -1.19
C SER A 515 35.20 36.82 -1.99
N GLU A 516 36.30 37.46 -1.60
CA GLU A 516 36.86 38.61 -2.35
C GLU A 516 37.31 38.22 -3.78
N THR A 517 37.64 36.95 -4.00
CA THR A 517 38.28 36.49 -5.26
C THR A 517 37.36 35.60 -6.10
N GLU A 518 36.32 34.99 -5.52
CA GLU A 518 35.49 34.04 -6.25
C GLU A 518 34.05 33.98 -5.72
N LYS A 519 33.19 33.43 -6.60
CA LYS A 519 31.80 33.12 -6.30
C LYS A 519 31.52 31.65 -6.61
N VAL A 520 31.21 30.86 -5.61
CA VAL A 520 30.92 29.44 -5.72
C VAL A 520 29.42 29.21 -5.53
N LYS A 521 28.81 28.46 -6.43
CA LYS A 521 27.37 28.17 -6.40
C LYS A 521 27.06 27.02 -5.47
N VAL A 522 26.16 27.22 -4.52
CA VAL A 522 25.50 26.18 -3.73
C VAL A 522 24.30 25.68 -4.55
N ILE A 523 24.34 24.44 -4.96
CA ILE A 523 23.34 23.83 -5.85
C ILE A 523 22.24 23.09 -5.08
N ASP A 524 22.52 22.70 -3.83
CA ASP A 524 21.55 22.02 -2.94
C ASP A 524 22.05 22.12 -1.49
N THR A 525 21.14 21.97 -0.51
CA THR A 525 21.47 21.92 0.91
C THR A 525 20.66 20.81 1.57
N LYS A 526 21.36 19.85 2.20
CA LYS A 526 20.73 18.67 2.82
C LYS A 526 21.12 18.52 4.27
N ARG A 527 20.28 17.81 5.00
CA ARG A 527 20.59 17.38 6.36
C ARG A 527 21.16 15.96 6.33
N GLU A 528 22.34 15.77 6.91
CA GLU A 528 22.92 14.45 7.18
C GLU A 528 23.13 14.32 8.70
N ASN A 529 22.30 13.52 9.36
CA ASN A 529 22.19 13.51 10.83
C ASN A 529 21.96 14.95 11.34
N ASP A 530 22.84 15.49 12.20
CA ASP A 530 22.73 16.85 12.74
C ASP A 530 23.49 17.90 11.90
N LEU A 531 24.12 17.51 10.81
CA LEU A 531 24.90 18.41 9.96
C LEU A 531 24.05 19.02 8.85
N ILE A 532 24.23 20.31 8.60
CA ILE A 532 23.76 21.01 7.41
C ILE A 532 24.85 20.96 6.35
N VAL A 533 24.62 20.23 5.27
CA VAL A 533 25.59 19.93 4.22
C VAL A 533 25.23 20.68 2.94
N HIS A 534 26.15 21.51 2.45
CA HIS A 534 26.01 22.33 1.24
C HIS A 534 26.69 21.65 0.06
N PHE A 535 25.98 21.43 -1.03
CA PHE A 535 26.51 20.81 -2.25
C PHE A 535 26.98 21.88 -3.23
N VAL A 536 28.21 21.77 -3.68
CA VAL A 536 28.80 22.66 -4.68
C VAL A 536 29.43 21.88 -5.83
N GLU A 537 29.44 22.44 -7.05
CA GLU A 537 30.04 21.80 -8.23
C GLU A 537 31.58 21.84 -8.21
N LYS A 538 32.16 22.81 -7.53
CA LYS A 538 33.61 22.95 -7.38
C LYS A 538 33.97 23.39 -5.96
N LEU A 539 35.07 22.90 -5.44
CA LEU A 539 35.66 23.39 -4.20
C LEU A 539 36.15 24.84 -4.41
N PRO A 540 35.96 25.76 -3.44
CA PRO A 540 36.61 27.06 -3.45
C PRO A 540 38.12 26.95 -3.57
N ALA A 541 38.76 27.86 -4.31
CA ALA A 541 40.20 27.85 -4.48
C ALA A 541 40.97 28.07 -3.16
N ASN A 542 40.38 28.84 -2.22
CA ASN A 542 40.84 28.94 -0.84
C ASN A 542 39.68 28.57 0.11
N PRO A 543 39.57 27.27 0.51
CA PRO A 543 38.50 26.82 1.40
C PRO A 543 38.57 27.39 2.83
N GLU A 544 39.74 27.88 3.29
CA GLU A 544 39.91 28.49 4.61
C GLU A 544 39.53 29.97 4.66
N ALA A 545 39.16 30.57 3.53
CA ALA A 545 38.73 31.96 3.47
C ALA A 545 37.36 32.17 4.18
N GLN A 546 37.09 33.42 4.51
CA GLN A 546 35.76 33.85 4.96
C GLN A 546 34.86 34.08 3.76
N PHE A 547 33.63 33.58 3.81
CA PHE A 547 32.64 33.69 2.76
C PHE A 547 31.42 34.49 3.21
N GLY A 548 30.86 35.29 2.33
CA GLY A 548 29.47 35.72 2.39
C GLY A 548 28.59 34.60 1.85
N ALA A 549 27.83 33.95 2.72
CA ALA A 549 26.85 32.93 2.35
C ALA A 549 25.53 33.64 2.01
N GLU A 550 25.08 33.54 0.75
CA GLU A 550 23.88 34.22 0.25
C GLU A 550 22.90 33.24 -0.38
N VAL A 551 21.68 33.19 0.17
CA VAL A 551 20.57 32.35 -0.34
C VAL A 551 19.99 33.00 -1.60
N ASP A 552 19.55 32.20 -2.57
CA ASP A 552 18.73 32.63 -3.71
C ASP A 552 17.36 33.11 -3.20
N ALA A 553 17.24 34.40 -2.99
CA ALA A 553 16.08 35.04 -2.34
C ALA A 553 14.78 34.83 -3.12
N GLU A 554 14.84 34.76 -4.47
CA GLU A 554 13.64 34.54 -5.28
C GLU A 554 13.12 33.13 -5.11
N LYS A 555 14.01 32.11 -5.18
CA LYS A 555 13.62 30.71 -4.97
C LYS A 555 13.12 30.45 -3.54
N ARG A 556 13.81 31.04 -2.52
CA ARG A 556 13.38 30.93 -1.12
C ARG A 556 12.00 31.51 -0.95
N PHE A 557 11.73 32.68 -1.47
CA PHE A 557 10.43 33.35 -1.38
C PHE A 557 9.32 32.52 -2.03
N MET A 558 9.56 31.98 -3.22
CA MET A 558 8.59 31.10 -3.89
C MET A 558 8.35 29.80 -3.12
N THR A 559 9.39 29.23 -2.50
CA THR A 559 9.29 28.05 -1.66
C THR A 559 8.49 28.34 -0.37
N GLU A 560 8.71 29.47 0.28
CA GLU A 560 7.96 29.93 1.46
C GLU A 560 6.48 30.12 1.17
N ASN A 561 6.13 30.69 0.00
CA ASN A 561 4.75 30.81 -0.46
C ASN A 561 4.08 29.45 -0.56
N ASN A 562 4.74 28.50 -1.23
CA ASN A 562 4.23 27.14 -1.39
C ASN A 562 4.16 26.41 -0.03
N HIS A 563 5.13 26.61 0.87
CA HIS A 563 5.12 25.97 2.19
C HIS A 563 3.97 26.47 3.06
N THR A 564 3.80 27.76 3.13
CA THR A 564 2.69 28.36 3.89
C THR A 564 1.33 27.95 3.29
N ALA A 565 1.22 27.94 1.95
CA ALA A 565 0.01 27.44 1.29
C ALA A 565 -0.25 25.94 1.58
N THR A 566 0.78 25.13 1.84
CA THR A 566 0.60 23.72 2.24
C THR A 566 -0.10 23.61 3.60
N HIS A 567 0.26 24.44 4.57
CA HIS A 567 -0.41 24.49 5.87
C HIS A 567 -1.88 24.90 5.74
N LEU A 568 -2.15 25.97 4.96
CA LEU A 568 -3.53 26.40 4.71
C LEU A 568 -4.34 25.33 3.98
N LEU A 569 -3.73 24.64 3.01
CA LEU A 569 -4.33 23.51 2.27
C LEU A 569 -4.70 22.36 3.20
N GLN A 570 -3.80 21.96 4.10
CA GLN A 570 -4.08 20.88 5.06
C GLN A 570 -5.30 21.21 5.92
N SER A 571 -5.38 22.42 6.43
CA SER A 571 -6.52 22.89 7.25
C SER A 571 -7.82 22.97 6.44
N ALA A 572 -7.76 23.48 5.21
CA ALA A 572 -8.92 23.54 4.31
C ALA A 572 -9.44 22.14 3.94
N LEU A 573 -8.53 21.19 3.67
CA LEU A 573 -8.92 19.81 3.41
C LEU A 573 -9.59 19.13 4.62
N LYS A 574 -9.14 19.43 5.85
CA LYS A 574 -9.82 18.95 7.06
C LYS A 574 -11.21 19.55 7.20
N GLU A 575 -11.37 20.84 6.93
CA GLU A 575 -12.66 21.53 7.01
C GLU A 575 -13.68 20.98 5.99
N VAL A 576 -13.26 20.69 4.76
CA VAL A 576 -14.14 20.22 3.68
C VAL A 576 -14.38 18.71 3.76
N LEU A 577 -13.35 17.91 4.06
CA LEU A 577 -13.40 16.44 3.94
C LEU A 577 -13.47 15.73 5.30
N GLY A 578 -13.14 16.43 6.40
CA GLY A 578 -13.19 15.92 7.78
C GLY A 578 -11.83 15.62 8.41
N ASP A 579 -11.86 15.33 9.72
CA ASP A 579 -10.67 15.20 10.59
C ASP A 579 -9.74 14.00 10.27
N HIS A 580 -10.19 13.07 9.45
CA HIS A 580 -9.37 11.93 9.00
C HIS A 580 -8.22 12.34 8.07
N ILE A 581 -8.23 13.57 7.58
CA ILE A 581 -7.16 14.09 6.72
C ILE A 581 -5.86 14.22 7.51
N GLN A 582 -4.86 13.45 7.09
CA GLN A 582 -3.52 13.48 7.66
C GLN A 582 -2.50 13.51 6.52
N GLN A 583 -1.45 14.28 6.68
CA GLN A 583 -0.33 14.28 5.73
C GLN A 583 0.34 12.92 5.69
N ARG A 584 0.55 12.39 4.48
CA ARG A 584 1.29 11.15 4.19
C ARG A 584 2.59 11.39 3.47
N GLY A 585 2.71 12.53 2.82
CA GLY A 585 3.91 13.00 2.15
C GLY A 585 3.76 14.45 1.76
N SER A 586 4.88 15.13 1.61
CA SER A 586 4.93 16.51 1.13
C SER A 586 6.16 16.72 0.26
N LEU A 587 6.04 17.57 -0.74
CA LEU A 587 7.16 18.15 -1.47
C LEU A 587 6.84 19.62 -1.74
N VAL A 588 7.70 20.49 -1.25
CA VAL A 588 7.54 21.94 -1.40
C VAL A 588 8.81 22.51 -2.03
N ASN A 589 8.68 23.09 -3.20
CA ASN A 589 9.76 23.76 -3.92
C ASN A 589 9.29 25.09 -4.52
N GLN A 590 10.18 25.79 -5.23
CA GLN A 590 9.86 27.09 -5.81
C GLN A 590 8.78 27.06 -6.90
N ASN A 591 8.50 25.90 -7.52
CA ASN A 591 7.59 25.80 -8.66
C ASN A 591 6.18 25.39 -8.25
N LEU A 592 6.08 24.44 -7.29
CA LEU A 592 4.83 23.85 -6.85
C LEU A 592 4.93 23.32 -5.42
N LEU A 593 3.79 23.06 -4.83
CA LEU A 593 3.65 22.18 -3.67
C LEU A 593 2.93 20.90 -4.10
N ARG A 594 3.32 19.79 -3.47
CA ARG A 594 2.66 18.50 -3.58
C ARG A 594 2.30 18.01 -2.18
N PHE A 595 1.05 17.68 -1.98
CA PHE A 595 0.53 17.23 -0.70
C PHE A 595 -0.17 15.88 -0.86
N ASP A 596 0.39 14.86 -0.24
CA ASP A 596 -0.17 13.51 -0.18
C ASP A 596 -0.88 13.36 1.17
N PHE A 597 -2.15 12.97 1.14
CA PHE A 597 -3.00 12.91 2.34
C PHE A 597 -3.89 11.67 2.35
N SER A 598 -4.30 11.26 3.55
CA SER A 598 -5.23 10.14 3.73
C SER A 598 -6.63 10.53 3.29
N HIS A 599 -7.12 9.94 2.19
CA HIS A 599 -8.50 10.05 1.74
C HIS A 599 -8.83 8.90 0.78
N PHE A 600 -10.09 8.49 0.71
CA PHE A 600 -10.49 7.22 0.10
C PHE A 600 -11.01 7.36 -1.31
N SER A 601 -11.70 8.46 -1.60
CA SER A 601 -12.34 8.72 -2.88
C SER A 601 -11.63 9.83 -3.66
N LYS A 602 -11.90 9.89 -4.97
CA LYS A 602 -11.53 11.05 -5.77
C LYS A 602 -12.33 12.26 -5.28
N LEU A 603 -11.67 13.40 -5.14
CA LEU A 603 -12.36 14.65 -4.83
C LEU A 603 -13.24 15.07 -6.01
N SER A 604 -14.43 15.57 -5.71
CA SER A 604 -15.29 16.22 -6.71
C SER A 604 -14.75 17.60 -7.09
N ASP A 605 -15.18 18.12 -8.24
CA ASP A 605 -14.79 19.45 -8.69
C ASP A 605 -15.30 20.53 -7.72
N GLU A 606 -16.43 20.29 -7.06
CA GLU A 606 -17.03 21.14 -6.04
C GLU A 606 -16.16 21.17 -4.76
N GLU A 607 -15.69 19.99 -4.28
CA GLU A 607 -14.79 19.91 -3.12
C GLU A 607 -13.46 20.60 -3.39
N ILE A 608 -12.88 20.40 -4.59
CA ILE A 608 -11.64 21.09 -5.01
C ILE A 608 -11.85 22.60 -5.00
N SER A 609 -12.98 23.08 -5.56
CA SER A 609 -13.30 24.52 -5.58
C SER A 609 -13.46 25.08 -4.18
N GLN A 610 -14.16 24.39 -3.26
CA GLN A 610 -14.32 24.81 -1.88
C GLN A 610 -12.98 24.92 -1.14
N VAL A 611 -12.08 23.93 -1.33
CA VAL A 611 -10.73 23.97 -0.74
C VAL A 611 -9.94 25.18 -1.28
N GLU A 612 -9.98 25.42 -2.59
CA GLU A 612 -9.33 26.60 -3.20
C GLU A 612 -9.88 27.92 -2.64
N ASP A 613 -11.20 28.01 -2.50
CA ASP A 613 -11.88 29.20 -2.00
C ASP A 613 -11.48 29.52 -0.54
N ILE A 614 -11.43 28.50 0.33
CA ILE A 614 -11.00 28.63 1.73
C ILE A 614 -9.54 29.10 1.79
N VAL A 615 -8.63 28.46 1.06
CA VAL A 615 -7.21 28.83 1.05
C VAL A 615 -7.02 30.25 0.55
N ASN A 616 -7.66 30.62 -0.57
CA ASN A 616 -7.57 31.96 -1.14
C ASN A 616 -8.22 33.03 -0.22
N GLU A 617 -9.27 32.67 0.54
CA GLU A 617 -9.87 33.54 1.54
C GLU A 617 -8.89 33.85 2.67
N LYS A 618 -8.21 32.82 3.21
CA LYS A 618 -7.16 33.00 4.25
C LYS A 618 -5.97 33.80 3.74
N ILE A 619 -5.65 33.70 2.45
CA ILE A 619 -4.63 34.55 1.80
C ILE A 619 -5.08 36.02 1.80
N ARG A 620 -6.33 36.32 1.40
CA ARG A 620 -6.89 37.67 1.36
C ARG A 620 -7.01 38.31 2.74
N GLN A 621 -7.22 37.50 3.79
CA GLN A 621 -7.30 37.98 5.17
C GLN A 621 -5.97 38.55 5.68
N ASN A 622 -4.86 38.31 4.97
CA ASN A 622 -3.55 38.86 5.32
C ASN A 622 -3.11 38.54 6.76
N ILE A 623 -3.22 37.28 7.15
CA ILE A 623 -2.95 36.79 8.50
C ILE A 623 -1.43 36.81 8.76
N PRO A 624 -0.95 37.48 9.82
CA PRO A 624 0.46 37.51 10.16
C PRO A 624 0.93 36.16 10.68
N LEU A 625 2.20 35.81 10.42
CA LEU A 625 2.88 34.67 11.02
C LEU A 625 3.04 34.86 12.52
N SER A 626 2.56 33.95 13.31
CA SER A 626 2.93 33.81 14.72
C SER A 626 3.86 32.60 14.88
N GLU A 627 5.07 32.84 15.34
CA GLU A 627 6.12 31.82 15.49
C GLU A 627 6.52 31.72 16.96
N GLN A 628 6.54 30.48 17.48
CA GLN A 628 7.04 30.18 18.81
C GLN A 628 8.18 29.15 18.67
N ARG A 629 9.40 29.59 18.94
CA ARG A 629 10.61 28.77 18.93
C ARG A 629 10.86 28.18 20.33
N ASN A 630 11.29 26.96 20.43
CA ASN A 630 11.62 26.28 21.70
C ASN A 630 10.43 26.10 22.66
N MET A 631 9.25 25.77 22.14
CA MET A 631 8.10 25.40 22.98
C MET A 631 8.21 23.95 23.43
N PRO A 632 7.93 23.61 24.70
CA PRO A 632 7.81 22.21 25.14
C PRO A 632 6.72 21.49 24.34
N ILE A 633 7.02 20.28 23.84
CA ILE A 633 6.11 19.54 22.95
C ILE A 633 4.73 19.30 23.57
N GLU A 634 4.66 19.06 24.89
CA GLU A 634 3.40 18.83 25.58
C GLU A 634 2.54 20.10 25.66
N GLU A 635 3.15 21.27 25.69
CA GLU A 635 2.44 22.55 25.63
C GLU A 635 1.92 22.84 24.23
N ALA A 636 2.73 22.56 23.21
CA ALA A 636 2.32 22.66 21.80
C ALA A 636 1.10 21.79 21.48
N LYS A 637 1.10 20.55 21.97
CA LYS A 637 -0.05 19.63 21.83
C LYS A 637 -1.31 20.17 22.53
N LYS A 638 -1.18 20.75 23.72
CA LYS A 638 -2.31 21.37 24.45
C LYS A 638 -2.91 22.57 23.70
N GLN A 639 -2.10 23.27 22.90
CA GLN A 639 -2.57 24.36 22.03
C GLN A 639 -3.22 23.86 20.74
N GLY A 640 -3.34 22.54 20.54
CA GLY A 640 -3.94 21.94 19.35
C GLY A 640 -3.00 21.88 18.14
N ALA A 641 -1.69 22.04 18.34
CA ALA A 641 -0.74 21.98 17.24
C ALA A 641 -0.74 20.62 16.54
N THR A 642 -0.95 20.64 15.22
CA THR A 642 -0.89 19.45 14.38
C THR A 642 0.56 19.00 14.26
N ALA A 643 0.83 17.75 14.69
CA ALA A 643 2.12 17.09 14.51
C ALA A 643 2.09 16.23 13.27
N LEU A 644 3.16 16.20 12.49
CA LEU A 644 3.29 15.25 11.37
C LEU A 644 3.37 13.83 11.89
N PHE A 645 2.56 12.98 11.31
CA PHE A 645 2.49 11.58 11.70
C PHE A 645 3.81 10.86 11.36
N GLY A 646 4.50 10.37 12.39
CA GLY A 646 5.72 9.56 12.22
C GLY A 646 7.04 10.31 12.32
N GLU A 647 7.06 11.62 12.52
CA GLU A 647 8.29 12.37 12.82
C GLU A 647 8.66 12.30 14.30
N LYS A 648 9.96 12.19 14.56
CA LYS A 648 10.53 12.33 15.92
C LYS A 648 10.70 13.82 16.21
N TYR A 649 9.95 14.31 17.16
CA TYR A 649 10.17 15.63 17.72
C TYR A 649 10.98 15.52 19.00
N GLY A 650 11.94 16.44 19.20
CA GLY A 650 12.63 16.58 20.48
C GLY A 650 11.68 17.12 21.58
N ASP A 651 12.21 17.30 22.78
CA ASP A 651 11.47 17.85 23.92
C ASP A 651 10.97 19.28 23.66
N PHE A 652 11.63 20.00 22.77
CA PHE A 652 11.29 21.35 22.35
C PHE A 652 11.04 21.41 20.85
N VAL A 653 10.00 22.12 20.46
CA VAL A 653 9.50 22.21 19.07
C VAL A 653 9.28 23.66 18.66
N ARG A 654 9.26 23.88 17.35
CA ARG A 654 8.85 25.14 16.74
C ARG A 654 7.39 25.05 16.29
N VAL A 655 6.56 26.00 16.74
CA VAL A 655 5.13 26.10 16.41
C VAL A 655 4.92 27.27 15.46
N ILE A 656 4.26 26.98 14.34
CA ILE A 656 3.85 27.96 13.31
C ILE A 656 2.34 28.09 13.34
N THR A 657 1.86 29.31 13.46
CA THR A 657 0.43 29.62 13.51
C THR A 657 0.06 30.70 12.50
N PHE A 658 -0.88 30.36 11.62
CA PHE A 658 -1.62 31.30 10.77
C PHE A 658 -3.10 31.15 11.11
N ASP A 659 -3.61 31.96 12.03
CA ASP A 659 -4.92 31.80 12.63
C ASP A 659 -5.03 30.61 13.60
N LYS A 660 -5.17 30.90 14.90
CA LYS A 660 -5.19 29.90 15.99
C LYS A 660 -6.36 28.90 15.90
N ASP A 661 -7.43 29.30 15.23
CA ASP A 661 -8.64 28.47 15.06
C ASP A 661 -8.64 27.72 13.71
N PHE A 662 -7.57 27.89 12.88
CA PHE A 662 -7.49 27.28 11.56
C PHE A 662 -6.19 26.50 11.32
N SER A 663 -5.01 27.13 11.48
CA SER A 663 -3.72 26.47 11.17
C SER A 663 -2.69 26.71 12.27
N VAL A 664 -2.43 25.66 13.06
CA VAL A 664 -1.41 25.58 14.11
C VAL A 664 -0.61 24.31 13.92
N GLU A 665 0.67 24.41 13.57
CA GLU A 665 1.45 23.22 13.16
C GLU A 665 2.86 23.22 13.76
N LEU A 666 3.36 22.00 14.05
CA LEU A 666 4.78 21.76 14.37
C LEU A 666 5.57 21.77 13.06
N CYS A 667 6.36 22.80 12.81
CA CYS A 667 7.06 22.94 11.54
C CYS A 667 8.45 23.59 11.68
N GLY A 668 9.47 22.91 11.12
CA GLY A 668 10.84 23.43 11.01
C GLY A 668 11.12 24.21 9.73
N GLY A 669 10.17 24.32 8.79
CA GLY A 669 10.38 24.98 7.50
C GLY A 669 10.32 26.50 7.54
N THR A 670 10.62 27.14 6.41
CA THR A 670 10.55 28.58 6.25
C THR A 670 9.18 29.01 5.72
N HIS A 671 8.67 30.14 6.19
CA HIS A 671 7.33 30.64 5.90
C HIS A 671 7.31 32.11 5.57
N VAL A 672 6.27 32.55 4.85
CA VAL A 672 6.02 33.98 4.58
C VAL A 672 5.64 34.71 5.87
N PRO A 673 5.97 36.02 5.99
CA PRO A 673 5.63 36.78 7.18
C PRO A 673 4.13 37.04 7.35
N GLN A 674 3.37 36.91 6.26
CA GLN A 674 1.89 37.08 6.25
C GLN A 674 1.29 36.39 5.02
N THR A 675 0.07 35.87 5.15
CA THR A 675 -0.56 35.04 4.11
C THR A 675 -0.77 35.73 2.77
N SER A 676 -0.98 37.04 2.74
CA SER A 676 -1.14 37.80 1.48
C SER A 676 0.07 37.73 0.55
N LYS A 677 1.27 37.41 1.07
CA LYS A 677 2.47 37.23 0.25
C LYS A 677 2.38 36.02 -0.69
N ILE A 678 1.54 35.05 -0.37
CA ILE A 678 1.27 33.87 -1.23
C ILE A 678 0.66 34.31 -2.57
N GLY A 679 -0.08 35.42 -2.59
CA GLY A 679 -0.77 35.89 -3.79
C GLY A 679 -1.99 35.06 -4.14
N LEU A 680 -1.90 34.24 -5.18
CA LEU A 680 -2.97 33.36 -5.63
C LEU A 680 -2.57 31.89 -5.44
N PHE A 681 -3.50 31.08 -4.95
CA PHE A 681 -3.36 29.63 -4.84
C PHE A 681 -4.26 28.94 -5.86
N LYS A 682 -3.72 27.94 -6.58
CA LYS A 682 -4.46 27.13 -7.56
C LYS A 682 -4.05 25.66 -7.49
N ILE A 683 -5.02 24.78 -7.34
CA ILE A 683 -4.84 23.32 -7.49
C ILE A 683 -4.78 23.00 -8.99
N ILE A 684 -3.73 22.30 -9.42
CA ILE A 684 -3.50 21.94 -10.82
C ILE A 684 -3.76 20.47 -11.11
N SER A 685 -3.66 19.62 -10.11
CA SER A 685 -3.97 18.19 -10.25
C SER A 685 -4.45 17.60 -8.93
N GLU A 686 -5.33 16.59 -9.03
CA GLU A 686 -5.76 15.71 -7.96
C GLU A 686 -5.75 14.28 -8.49
N ALA A 687 -5.03 13.36 -7.82
CA ALA A 687 -4.87 11.99 -8.26
C ALA A 687 -4.69 11.01 -7.09
N SER A 688 -4.86 9.71 -7.36
CA SER A 688 -4.48 8.66 -6.41
C SER A 688 -2.96 8.48 -6.41
N SER A 689 -2.34 8.50 -5.23
CA SER A 689 -0.90 8.22 -5.04
C SER A 689 -0.66 6.79 -4.56
N ALA A 690 -1.52 6.30 -3.69
CA ALA A 690 -1.54 4.93 -3.19
C ALA A 690 -2.97 4.61 -2.72
N SER A 691 -3.22 3.35 -2.33
CA SER A 691 -4.51 3.00 -1.73
C SER A 691 -4.75 3.83 -0.47
N GLY A 692 -5.91 4.49 -0.39
CA GLY A 692 -6.26 5.39 0.72
C GLY A 692 -5.41 6.67 0.81
N VAL A 693 -4.61 6.99 -0.22
CA VAL A 693 -3.79 8.21 -0.28
C VAL A 693 -4.08 8.97 -1.55
N ARG A 694 -4.54 10.21 -1.42
CA ARG A 694 -4.74 11.15 -2.52
C ARG A 694 -3.59 12.13 -2.56
N ARG A 695 -3.31 12.63 -3.74
CA ARG A 695 -2.26 13.61 -4.03
C ARG A 695 -2.88 14.86 -4.64
N ILE A 696 -2.61 16.00 -4.06
CA ILE A 696 -2.86 17.32 -4.66
C ILE A 696 -1.53 17.94 -5.05
N GLU A 697 -1.48 18.50 -6.26
CA GLU A 697 -0.44 19.42 -6.68
C GLU A 697 -1.05 20.80 -6.87
N ALA A 698 -0.41 21.80 -6.28
CA ALA A 698 -0.87 23.17 -6.36
C ALA A 698 0.30 24.16 -6.56
N ILE A 699 -0.03 25.33 -7.03
CA ILE A 699 0.90 26.41 -7.35
C ILE A 699 0.45 27.72 -6.71
N THR A 700 1.43 28.60 -6.44
CA THR A 700 1.16 29.90 -5.83
C THR A 700 1.86 31.03 -6.57
N ALA A 701 1.58 32.26 -6.19
CA ALA A 701 2.28 33.48 -6.63
C ALA A 701 2.50 33.51 -8.16
N LYS A 702 3.74 33.72 -8.57
CA LYS A 702 4.14 33.85 -9.99
C LYS A 702 3.76 32.62 -10.82
N SER A 703 3.90 31.40 -10.26
CA SER A 703 3.53 30.17 -10.98
C SER A 703 2.02 30.12 -11.27
N ALA A 704 1.18 30.58 -10.32
CA ALA A 704 -0.27 30.65 -10.53
C ALA A 704 -0.64 31.75 -11.55
N GLU A 705 0.00 32.92 -11.51
CA GLU A 705 -0.21 33.95 -12.50
C GLU A 705 0.16 33.49 -13.93
N ASP A 706 1.30 32.82 -14.09
CA ASP A 706 1.77 32.33 -15.38
C ASP A 706 0.86 31.20 -15.91
N TYR A 707 0.30 30.36 -15.02
CA TYR A 707 -0.70 29.38 -15.37
C TYR A 707 -1.95 30.03 -15.97
N PHE A 708 -2.53 31.04 -15.31
CA PHE A 708 -3.71 31.75 -15.84
C PHE A 708 -3.41 32.52 -17.12
N ARG A 709 -2.25 33.17 -17.24
CA ARG A 709 -1.83 33.83 -18.50
C ARG A 709 -1.75 32.86 -19.67
N LYS A 710 -1.24 31.64 -19.40
CA LYS A 710 -1.20 30.58 -20.43
C LYS A 710 -2.59 30.13 -20.84
N GLN A 711 -3.52 29.96 -19.87
CA GLN A 711 -4.92 29.65 -20.20
C GLN A 711 -5.59 30.77 -21.01
N GLU A 712 -5.39 32.01 -20.61
CA GLU A 712 -5.89 33.18 -21.34
C GLU A 712 -5.35 33.24 -22.77
N SER A 713 -4.05 33.00 -22.95
CA SER A 713 -3.43 32.98 -24.28
C SER A 713 -4.04 31.87 -25.16
N LEU A 714 -4.24 30.67 -24.61
CA LEU A 714 -4.87 29.58 -25.33
C LEU A 714 -6.29 29.92 -25.77
N VAL A 715 -7.09 30.53 -24.88
CA VAL A 715 -8.42 30.99 -25.24
C VAL A 715 -8.39 32.05 -26.36
N LYS A 716 -7.46 33.01 -26.30
CA LYS A 716 -7.26 34.01 -27.36
C LYS A 716 -6.89 33.36 -28.69
N GLU A 717 -5.93 32.42 -28.69
CA GLU A 717 -5.54 31.69 -29.89
C GLU A 717 -6.74 30.95 -30.54
N ILE A 718 -7.58 30.27 -29.72
CA ILE A 718 -8.81 29.62 -30.19
C ILE A 718 -9.78 30.66 -30.79
N GLN A 719 -9.95 31.83 -30.12
CA GLN A 719 -10.78 32.90 -30.65
C GLN A 719 -10.28 33.41 -31.99
N GLU A 720 -8.98 33.63 -32.15
CA GLU A 720 -8.35 34.06 -33.41
C GLU A 720 -8.56 33.03 -34.52
N LEU A 721 -8.34 31.73 -34.24
CA LEU A 721 -8.60 30.64 -35.17
C LEU A 721 -10.05 30.63 -35.68
N LEU A 722 -10.99 30.96 -34.81
CA LEU A 722 -12.42 31.05 -35.12
C LEU A 722 -12.85 32.43 -35.64
N LYS A 723 -11.89 33.31 -35.98
CA LYS A 723 -12.16 34.68 -36.46
C LYS A 723 -12.86 35.58 -35.45
N ASN A 724 -12.52 35.46 -34.17
CA ASN A 724 -13.02 36.27 -33.06
C ASN A 724 -14.56 36.32 -32.97
N PRO A 725 -15.23 35.17 -32.79
CA PRO A 725 -16.69 35.18 -32.65
C PRO A 725 -17.10 35.83 -31.32
N LYS A 726 -18.31 36.41 -31.29
CA LYS A 726 -18.88 36.97 -30.05
C LYS A 726 -19.16 35.90 -29.00
N ASP A 727 -19.51 34.70 -29.44
CA ASP A 727 -19.79 33.53 -28.62
C ASP A 727 -18.92 32.34 -29.09
N LEU A 728 -17.87 32.04 -28.33
CA LEU A 728 -16.90 31.02 -28.66
C LEU A 728 -17.49 29.62 -28.65
N MET A 729 -18.33 29.31 -27.64
CA MET A 729 -18.93 27.98 -27.51
C MET A 729 -19.90 27.70 -28.66
N LYS A 730 -20.75 28.66 -28.95
CA LYS A 730 -21.71 28.54 -30.09
C LYS A 730 -21.01 28.37 -31.43
N SER A 731 -19.83 29.02 -31.62
CA SER A 731 -19.05 28.85 -32.86
C SER A 731 -18.44 27.45 -32.96
N ILE A 732 -17.94 26.89 -31.86
CA ILE A 732 -17.44 25.52 -31.82
C ILE A 732 -18.57 24.51 -32.08
N GLU A 733 -19.73 24.70 -31.42
CA GLU A 733 -20.90 23.87 -31.66
C GLU A 733 -21.34 23.90 -33.11
N SER A 734 -21.39 25.11 -33.71
CA SER A 734 -21.70 25.29 -35.12
C SER A 734 -20.76 24.55 -36.05
N LEU A 735 -19.42 24.60 -35.79
CA LEU A 735 -18.42 23.86 -36.56
C LEU A 735 -18.58 22.35 -36.43
N LEU A 736 -18.89 21.86 -35.23
CA LEU A 736 -19.13 20.43 -35.02
C LEU A 736 -20.39 19.96 -35.75
N GLN A 737 -21.43 20.81 -35.78
CA GLN A 737 -22.65 20.52 -36.52
C GLN A 737 -22.41 20.53 -38.04
N GLU A 738 -21.74 21.58 -38.56
CA GLU A 738 -21.37 21.67 -40.00
C GLU A 738 -20.55 20.46 -40.45
N ARG A 739 -19.58 20.05 -39.66
CA ARG A 739 -18.79 18.82 -39.95
C ARG A 739 -19.69 17.58 -40.07
N ASN A 740 -20.66 17.44 -39.14
CA ASN A 740 -21.55 16.30 -39.14
C ASN A 740 -22.50 16.34 -40.35
N ASP A 741 -22.99 17.53 -40.72
CA ASP A 741 -23.87 17.71 -41.88
C ASP A 741 -23.11 17.47 -43.20
N LEU A 742 -21.91 17.98 -43.35
CA LEU A 742 -21.04 17.70 -44.50
C LEU A 742 -20.74 16.20 -44.61
N LYS A 743 -20.52 15.50 -43.49
CA LYS A 743 -20.33 14.04 -43.50
C LYS A 743 -21.57 13.32 -44.04
N LYS A 744 -22.77 13.70 -43.61
CA LYS A 744 -24.05 13.13 -44.13
C LYS A 744 -24.24 13.44 -45.63
N GLU A 745 -23.89 14.64 -46.06
CA GLU A 745 -23.96 15.04 -47.46
C GLU A 745 -22.98 14.21 -48.32
N ILE A 746 -21.76 14.02 -47.89
CA ILE A 746 -20.78 13.12 -48.52
C ILE A 746 -21.33 11.71 -48.64
N ASP A 747 -21.90 11.16 -47.55
CA ASP A 747 -22.50 9.81 -47.55
C ASP A 747 -23.70 9.74 -48.52
N SER A 748 -24.54 10.79 -48.62
CA SER A 748 -25.64 10.88 -49.57
C SER A 748 -25.15 10.92 -51.04
N LEU A 749 -24.17 11.75 -51.32
CA LEU A 749 -23.55 11.83 -52.67
C LEU A 749 -22.92 10.49 -53.12
N HIS A 750 -22.30 9.79 -52.16
CA HIS A 750 -21.74 8.46 -52.41
C HIS A 750 -22.83 7.43 -52.72
N MET A 751 -24.05 7.50 -52.06
CA MET A 751 -25.17 6.63 -52.36
C MET A 751 -25.78 6.96 -53.73
N GLU A 752 -25.89 8.22 -54.08
CA GLU A 752 -26.42 8.67 -55.38
C GLU A 752 -25.54 8.19 -56.53
N LYS A 753 -24.22 8.33 -56.41
CA LYS A 753 -23.24 7.78 -57.36
C LYS A 753 -23.35 6.27 -57.54
N ALA A 754 -23.49 5.52 -56.43
CA ALA A 754 -23.68 4.07 -56.48
C ALA A 754 -25.00 3.66 -57.16
N SER A 755 -26.08 4.42 -56.96
CA SER A 755 -27.36 4.15 -57.61
C SER A 755 -27.31 4.38 -59.13
N GLY A 756 -26.58 5.37 -59.61
CA GLY A 756 -26.34 5.59 -61.04
C GLY A 756 -25.61 4.42 -61.71
N VAL A 757 -24.55 3.91 -61.01
CA VAL A 757 -23.78 2.72 -61.43
C VAL A 757 -24.69 1.47 -61.54
N LYS A 758 -25.60 1.28 -60.57
CA LYS A 758 -26.55 0.15 -60.56
C LYS A 758 -27.41 0.07 -61.84
N VAL A 759 -27.97 1.21 -62.29
CA VAL A 759 -28.84 1.25 -63.48
C VAL A 759 -28.10 0.87 -64.77
N GLU A 760 -26.81 1.23 -64.86
CA GLU A 760 -25.98 0.81 -65.99
C GLU A 760 -25.58 -0.64 -65.91
N LEU A 761 -25.29 -1.16 -64.75
CA LEU A 761 -24.93 -2.57 -64.57
C LEU A 761 -26.06 -3.54 -64.79
N LEU A 762 -27.28 -3.18 -64.44
CA LEU A 762 -28.47 -4.01 -64.72
C LEU A 762 -28.65 -4.29 -66.24
N LYS A 763 -28.18 -3.43 -67.13
CA LYS A 763 -28.23 -3.62 -68.58
C LYS A 763 -27.13 -4.58 -69.10
N GLN A 764 -26.16 -4.91 -68.27
CA GLN A 764 -24.99 -5.72 -68.67
C GLN A 764 -25.14 -7.19 -68.30
N PHE A 765 -26.27 -7.60 -67.70
CA PHE A 765 -26.48 -8.99 -67.42
C PHE A 765 -26.58 -9.82 -68.73
N VAL A 766 -25.86 -10.93 -68.79
CA VAL A 766 -25.89 -11.90 -69.87
C VAL A 766 -26.56 -13.18 -69.39
N ALA A 767 -27.66 -13.57 -70.07
CA ALA A 767 -28.38 -14.81 -69.76
C ALA A 767 -27.80 -15.95 -70.59
N SER A 768 -27.28 -16.98 -69.93
CA SER A 768 -26.73 -18.18 -70.49
C SER A 768 -27.10 -19.39 -69.62
N ASP A 769 -27.62 -20.46 -70.19
CA ASP A 769 -27.86 -21.74 -69.50
C ASP A 769 -28.73 -21.66 -68.21
N GLY A 770 -29.65 -20.64 -68.18
CA GLY A 770 -30.52 -20.37 -67.05
C GLY A 770 -29.86 -19.55 -65.92
N ILE A 771 -28.69 -19.03 -66.13
CA ILE A 771 -27.95 -18.13 -65.20
C ILE A 771 -27.90 -16.72 -65.76
N ASN A 772 -28.20 -15.73 -64.99
CA ASN A 772 -28.00 -14.33 -65.31
C ASN A 772 -26.66 -13.86 -64.72
N THR A 773 -25.64 -13.76 -65.53
CA THR A 773 -24.25 -13.44 -65.13
C THR A 773 -23.95 -11.97 -65.38
N LEU A 774 -23.40 -11.28 -64.36
CA LEU A 774 -22.88 -9.94 -64.49
C LEU A 774 -21.41 -9.92 -64.01
N ILE A 775 -20.51 -9.53 -64.90
CA ILE A 775 -19.08 -9.35 -64.55
C ILE A 775 -18.68 -7.94 -65.00
N ALA A 776 -18.41 -7.07 -64.03
CA ALA A 776 -18.13 -5.67 -64.31
C ALA A 776 -17.02 -5.09 -63.42
N GLN A 777 -16.32 -4.09 -63.95
CA GLN A 777 -15.48 -3.25 -63.14
C GLN A 777 -16.21 -1.98 -62.71
N VAL A 778 -16.08 -1.59 -61.47
CA VAL A 778 -16.74 -0.40 -60.91
C VAL A 778 -15.76 0.44 -60.07
N GLU A 779 -16.06 1.72 -59.93
CA GLU A 779 -15.36 2.61 -59.00
C GLU A 779 -16.34 3.06 -57.91
N LEU A 780 -16.06 2.71 -56.67
CA LEU A 780 -16.95 2.94 -55.55
C LEU A 780 -16.20 3.58 -54.37
N PRO A 781 -16.91 4.37 -53.54
CA PRO A 781 -16.24 5.13 -52.46
C PRO A 781 -15.75 4.27 -51.29
N ASN A 782 -16.43 3.18 -50.99
CA ASN A 782 -16.08 2.33 -49.83
C ASN A 782 -16.55 0.89 -50.03
N ALA A 783 -16.10 -0.02 -49.15
CA ALA A 783 -16.43 -1.44 -49.20
C ALA A 783 -17.92 -1.72 -48.91
N ASP A 784 -18.54 -0.91 -48.09
CA ASP A 784 -19.98 -1.04 -47.77
C ASP A 784 -20.85 -0.71 -49.01
N SER A 785 -20.45 0.27 -49.81
CA SER A 785 -21.09 0.57 -51.10
C SER A 785 -20.98 -0.59 -52.09
N LEU A 786 -19.81 -1.27 -52.14
CA LEU A 786 -19.62 -2.44 -53.00
C LEU A 786 -20.50 -3.60 -52.54
N LYS A 787 -20.57 -3.88 -51.24
CA LYS A 787 -21.44 -4.91 -50.69
C LYS A 787 -22.90 -4.62 -50.98
N LYS A 788 -23.37 -3.41 -50.73
CA LYS A 788 -24.73 -2.99 -50.94
C LYS A 788 -25.13 -3.12 -52.43
N LEU A 789 -24.27 -2.63 -53.32
CA LEU A 789 -24.47 -2.72 -54.77
C LEU A 789 -24.61 -4.17 -55.25
N ALA A 790 -23.74 -5.07 -54.75
CA ALA A 790 -23.82 -6.50 -55.11
C ALA A 790 -25.13 -7.13 -54.64
N TYR A 791 -25.63 -6.84 -53.45
CA TYR A 791 -26.91 -7.32 -52.95
C TYR A 791 -28.11 -6.72 -53.73
N GLU A 792 -28.05 -5.45 -54.07
CA GLU A 792 -29.10 -4.80 -54.85
C GLU A 792 -29.19 -5.40 -56.25
N LEU A 793 -28.08 -5.64 -56.96
CA LEU A 793 -28.02 -6.28 -58.24
C LEU A 793 -28.56 -7.71 -58.21
N LYS A 794 -28.24 -8.48 -57.19
CA LYS A 794 -28.76 -9.83 -56.96
C LYS A 794 -30.29 -9.81 -56.80
N ASN A 795 -30.82 -8.88 -56.03
CA ASN A 795 -32.27 -8.83 -55.71
C ASN A 795 -33.13 -8.38 -56.89
N GLU A 796 -32.60 -7.68 -57.89
CA GLU A 796 -33.32 -7.20 -59.07
C GLU A 796 -33.35 -8.25 -60.24
N THR A 797 -32.54 -9.33 -60.09
CA THR A 797 -32.38 -10.29 -61.16
C THR A 797 -32.49 -11.73 -60.64
N ALA A 798 -33.41 -12.52 -61.10
CA ALA A 798 -33.53 -13.93 -60.69
C ALA A 798 -32.35 -14.75 -61.22
N ASN A 799 -31.92 -15.77 -60.51
CA ASN A 799 -30.75 -16.60 -60.85
C ASN A 799 -29.49 -15.75 -61.11
N ALA A 800 -29.28 -14.74 -60.28
CA ALA A 800 -28.17 -13.81 -60.44
C ALA A 800 -26.82 -14.42 -60.03
N PHE A 801 -25.82 -14.25 -60.87
CA PHE A 801 -24.42 -14.47 -60.55
C PHE A 801 -23.63 -13.20 -60.86
N VAL A 802 -23.16 -12.50 -59.83
CA VAL A 802 -22.55 -11.18 -59.97
C VAL A 802 -21.13 -11.20 -59.48
N ILE A 803 -20.18 -10.72 -60.28
CA ILE A 803 -18.78 -10.50 -59.94
C ILE A 803 -18.47 -9.02 -60.21
N LEU A 804 -18.15 -8.31 -59.13
CA LEU A 804 -17.75 -6.92 -59.23
C LEU A 804 -16.26 -6.76 -58.85
N ALA A 805 -15.49 -6.24 -59.78
CA ALA A 805 -14.12 -5.85 -59.60
C ALA A 805 -14.09 -4.33 -59.28
N ALA A 806 -13.84 -3.94 -58.07
CA ALA A 806 -14.01 -2.55 -57.60
C ALA A 806 -12.68 -1.87 -57.31
N LYS A 807 -12.56 -0.63 -57.78
CA LYS A 807 -11.56 0.31 -57.26
C LYS A 807 -12.15 1.08 -56.08
N ILE A 808 -11.56 0.98 -54.88
CA ILE A 808 -11.98 1.66 -53.67
C ILE A 808 -10.76 2.35 -53.10
N GLU A 809 -10.71 3.67 -52.97
CA GLU A 809 -9.59 4.43 -52.41
C GLU A 809 -8.21 3.97 -52.87
N ASP A 810 -8.05 3.81 -54.19
CA ASP A 810 -6.84 3.29 -54.86
C ASP A 810 -6.42 1.85 -54.47
N LYS A 811 -7.35 1.08 -53.92
CA LYS A 811 -7.18 -0.36 -53.60
C LYS A 811 -8.15 -1.21 -54.40
N PRO A 812 -7.68 -2.37 -54.96
CA PRO A 812 -8.58 -3.28 -55.61
C PRO A 812 -9.37 -4.11 -54.62
N GLN A 813 -10.65 -4.24 -54.86
CA GLN A 813 -11.55 -5.15 -54.18
C GLN A 813 -12.39 -5.95 -55.14
N ILE A 814 -12.79 -7.16 -54.74
CA ILE A 814 -13.66 -8.03 -55.52
C ILE A 814 -14.81 -8.43 -54.64
N ALA A 815 -16.03 -8.38 -55.17
CA ALA A 815 -17.20 -8.97 -54.53
C ALA A 815 -17.86 -9.98 -55.48
N VAL A 816 -18.17 -11.13 -54.94
CA VAL A 816 -18.90 -12.18 -55.64
C VAL A 816 -20.16 -12.48 -54.88
N ILE A 817 -21.32 -12.40 -55.57
CA ILE A 817 -22.62 -12.77 -54.98
C ILE A 817 -23.35 -13.73 -55.93
N ILE A 818 -23.98 -14.76 -55.36
CA ILE A 818 -24.61 -15.85 -56.10
C ILE A 818 -26.00 -16.13 -55.50
N ASP A 819 -26.98 -16.35 -56.34
CA ASP A 819 -28.30 -16.76 -55.89
C ASP A 819 -28.31 -18.19 -55.33
N GLU A 820 -29.10 -18.43 -54.29
CA GLU A 820 -29.08 -19.73 -53.54
C GLU A 820 -29.46 -20.92 -54.46
N GLU A 821 -30.33 -20.72 -55.44
CA GLU A 821 -30.70 -21.76 -56.42
C GLU A 821 -29.53 -22.19 -57.27
N LEU A 822 -28.58 -21.30 -57.57
CA LEU A 822 -27.40 -21.63 -58.36
C LEU A 822 -26.33 -22.35 -57.55
N ILE A 823 -26.31 -22.15 -56.24
CA ILE A 823 -25.37 -22.84 -55.32
C ILE A 823 -25.73 -24.34 -55.28
N THR A 824 -27.01 -24.65 -55.09
CA THR A 824 -27.51 -26.04 -54.99
C THR A 824 -27.63 -26.73 -56.35
N GLY A 825 -28.05 -26.01 -57.38
CA GLY A 825 -28.35 -26.55 -58.70
C GLY A 825 -27.12 -26.70 -59.66
N LYS A 826 -26.17 -25.76 -59.55
CA LYS A 826 -24.98 -25.69 -60.47
C LYS A 826 -23.65 -25.82 -59.69
N GLY A 827 -23.67 -25.91 -58.34
CA GLY A 827 -22.47 -26.12 -57.55
C GLY A 827 -21.54 -24.90 -57.47
N LEU A 828 -22.03 -23.67 -57.73
CA LEU A 828 -21.27 -22.44 -57.64
C LEU A 828 -21.01 -22.07 -56.19
N ASN A 829 -19.79 -21.53 -55.88
CA ASN A 829 -19.40 -21.13 -54.58
C ASN A 829 -18.61 -19.80 -54.60
N ALA A 830 -19.21 -18.74 -54.07
CA ALA A 830 -18.61 -17.40 -54.09
C ALA A 830 -17.22 -17.35 -53.34
N GLY A 831 -17.07 -18.11 -52.29
CA GLY A 831 -15.81 -18.18 -51.54
C GLY A 831 -14.67 -18.84 -52.31
N GLN A 832 -14.97 -19.80 -53.17
CA GLN A 832 -13.96 -20.43 -54.03
C GLN A 832 -13.62 -19.49 -55.19
N ILE A 833 -14.61 -18.91 -55.84
CA ILE A 833 -14.47 -17.99 -56.99
C ILE A 833 -13.65 -16.77 -56.56
N VAL A 834 -13.96 -16.14 -55.44
CA VAL A 834 -13.25 -14.94 -54.98
C VAL A 834 -11.81 -15.22 -54.66
N ARG A 835 -11.46 -16.41 -54.11
CA ARG A 835 -10.07 -16.79 -53.84
C ARG A 835 -9.24 -17.01 -55.11
N GLU A 836 -9.86 -17.51 -56.13
CA GLU A 836 -9.21 -17.68 -57.42
C GLU A 836 -8.92 -16.33 -58.11
N LEU A 837 -9.94 -15.45 -58.14
CA LEU A 837 -9.84 -14.13 -58.76
C LEU A 837 -8.95 -13.18 -57.95
N ALA A 838 -8.87 -13.36 -56.64
CA ALA A 838 -7.99 -12.53 -55.75
C ALA A 838 -6.50 -12.65 -56.07
N LYS A 839 -6.04 -13.71 -56.73
CA LYS A 839 -4.66 -13.89 -57.17
C LYS A 839 -4.24 -12.80 -58.18
N GLU A 840 -5.17 -12.37 -59.04
CA GLU A 840 -4.87 -11.33 -60.06
C GLU A 840 -4.61 -9.96 -59.41
N ILE A 841 -5.23 -9.68 -58.32
CA ILE A 841 -5.00 -8.41 -57.53
C ILE A 841 -3.93 -8.56 -56.46
N GLN A 842 -3.17 -9.65 -56.42
CA GLN A 842 -2.21 -9.99 -55.36
C GLN A 842 -2.81 -9.85 -53.97
N GLY A 843 -3.99 -10.43 -53.83
CA GLY A 843 -4.82 -10.31 -52.62
C GLY A 843 -5.28 -11.63 -52.06
N GLY A 844 -6.13 -11.54 -51.06
CA GLY A 844 -6.79 -12.66 -50.43
C GLY A 844 -8.19 -12.31 -50.00
N GLY A 845 -9.03 -13.33 -49.86
CA GLY A 845 -10.42 -13.13 -49.46
C GLY A 845 -11.13 -14.43 -49.16
N GLY A 846 -12.41 -14.31 -48.83
CA GLY A 846 -13.28 -15.45 -48.53
C GLY A 846 -14.64 -14.97 -48.14
N GLY A 847 -15.50 -15.91 -47.76
CA GLY A 847 -16.88 -15.64 -47.39
C GLY A 847 -17.70 -16.91 -47.43
N GLN A 848 -19.01 -16.73 -47.43
CA GLN A 848 -20.02 -17.78 -47.56
C GLN A 848 -20.17 -18.22 -49.00
N ALA A 849 -20.88 -19.34 -49.26
CA ALA A 849 -21.12 -19.84 -50.60
C ALA A 849 -21.91 -18.87 -51.49
N PHE A 850 -22.77 -18.04 -50.87
CA PHE A 850 -23.62 -17.07 -51.54
C PHE A 850 -22.98 -15.68 -51.67
N PHE A 851 -22.03 -15.29 -50.80
CA PHE A 851 -21.39 -13.98 -50.83
C PHE A 851 -19.96 -14.07 -50.27
N ALA A 852 -19.03 -13.54 -51.04
CA ALA A 852 -17.59 -13.47 -50.63
C ALA A 852 -16.95 -12.21 -51.18
N THR A 853 -15.91 -11.73 -50.47
CA THR A 853 -15.13 -10.56 -50.87
C THR A 853 -13.64 -10.83 -50.77
N ALA A 854 -12.87 -10.13 -51.59
CA ALA A 854 -11.39 -10.10 -51.47
C ALA A 854 -10.84 -8.70 -51.66
N GLY A 855 -9.72 -8.42 -50.98
CA GLY A 855 -8.94 -7.21 -51.15
C GLY A 855 -7.51 -7.53 -51.59
N GLY A 856 -6.88 -6.60 -52.33
CA GLY A 856 -5.56 -6.82 -52.85
C GLY A 856 -4.69 -5.56 -52.87
N LYS A 857 -3.48 -5.70 -53.44
CA LYS A 857 -2.48 -4.62 -53.55
C LYS A 857 -2.21 -4.15 -54.98
N ASN A 858 -2.61 -4.95 -55.98
CA ASN A 858 -2.36 -4.66 -57.41
C ASN A 858 -3.63 -4.11 -58.08
N LEU A 859 -3.73 -2.78 -58.14
CA LEU A 859 -4.89 -2.11 -58.76
C LEU A 859 -4.99 -2.43 -60.29
N ALA A 860 -3.90 -2.55 -60.99
CA ALA A 860 -3.86 -2.90 -62.44
C ALA A 860 -4.40 -4.32 -62.69
N GLY A 861 -4.48 -5.18 -61.68
CA GLY A 861 -5.03 -6.53 -61.75
C GLY A 861 -6.51 -6.59 -61.89
N LEU A 862 -7.29 -5.49 -61.67
CA LEU A 862 -8.74 -5.47 -61.77
C LEU A 862 -9.24 -5.82 -63.20
N GLU A 863 -8.54 -5.35 -64.26
CA GLU A 863 -8.86 -5.72 -65.67
C GLU A 863 -8.66 -7.21 -65.87
N ASN A 864 -7.61 -7.80 -65.31
CA ASN A 864 -7.35 -9.23 -65.39
C ASN A 864 -8.43 -10.05 -64.64
N VAL A 865 -8.90 -9.55 -63.50
CA VAL A 865 -10.03 -10.17 -62.76
C VAL A 865 -11.28 -10.25 -63.66
N VAL A 866 -11.61 -9.16 -64.33
CA VAL A 866 -12.79 -9.12 -65.23
C VAL A 866 -12.59 -10.04 -66.42
N ALA A 867 -11.41 -10.02 -67.07
CA ALA A 867 -11.11 -10.88 -68.22
C ALA A 867 -11.18 -12.37 -67.84
N LYS A 868 -10.52 -12.75 -66.75
CA LYS A 868 -10.50 -14.13 -66.26
C LYS A 868 -11.87 -14.60 -65.78
N ALA A 869 -12.64 -13.72 -65.10
CA ALA A 869 -13.98 -14.08 -64.74
C ALA A 869 -14.91 -14.31 -65.96
N LYS A 870 -14.77 -13.50 -67.01
CA LYS A 870 -15.50 -13.70 -68.25
C LYS A 870 -15.11 -15.01 -68.97
N GLU A 871 -13.80 -15.37 -69.02
CA GLU A 871 -13.32 -16.61 -69.58
C GLU A 871 -13.88 -17.86 -68.88
N LEU A 872 -14.02 -17.78 -67.52
CA LEU A 872 -14.43 -18.93 -66.71
C LEU A 872 -15.94 -19.08 -66.58
N TYR A 873 -16.71 -17.96 -66.67
CA TYR A 873 -18.12 -17.98 -66.25
C TYR A 873 -19.11 -17.31 -67.25
N LEU A 874 -18.68 -16.84 -68.40
CA LEU A 874 -19.49 -16.38 -69.50
C LEU A 874 -19.23 -17.22 -70.74
#